data_da7256e51e0421b60dbec154fd35d884
#
_entry.id   da7256e51e0421b60dbec154fd35d884
#
_cell.length_a   1.000
_cell.length_b   1.000
_cell.length_c   1.000
_cell.angle_alpha   90.00
_cell.angle_beta   90.00
_cell.angle_gamma   90.00
#
_symmetry.space_group_name_H-M   'P 1'
#
loop_
_entity.id
_entity.type
_entity.pdbx_description
1 polymer ?
#
loop_
_entity_poly.entity_id
_entity_poly.type
_entity_poly.pdbx_seq_one_letter_code
_entity_poly.pdbx_strand_id
1 'polypeptide(L)'
;MNGSLDRVNNVEFAGYKKHIGHFLATPASADELLFYHGEKNKDVMRKMVERQKEHLRVLFVAPHLSTGGMPAFLLRRIQALQAHTNVDIYVVEYSNHSDHFVVQKDQIKKLVSHFWTLGENKMELMDIIRSNRIDVVHVEEMVEDGWNNWPESLREALYAPNRTWRMIETCHNIIFKPDIEKRFHPDSYMFCTPHHLKTFVNMPSPKYVVEHPIEKKEATPIHFGPGKHVLNVGLWTPGKNQGEAVELAKKMPDVQFHFVGNQAGNFQHYWEPLMKDLPPNVHVWGERNDVADFMAGADLFLFNSTFECNPLVIREAIGHGIPIIARNLPQYGDMFTPYITDLDVDKLKEQVYEQLSNPKKYDIPENQELEFALTHLAIYQKVVHDVVQSDEHVTIDHSFVLEPFLEIKGRSKSKFRVEYIDEQGVCHYRNTIGVQNWVKLNRRWYTKWTIKIWKDEEPYYEYTLDYTGKRVYIAFDSKSLGDTIAWMPYVLEFKKKHNCHVIVSTFKNFLFKDVYPEIEFIEPGQKADGILGMYSIGWFYNADKEPALCNTVKLQEAATNILGLDYQELKPRIAFTPGNNLYGKYVTIATNSTAGCKFWTKEGWQLVIDFLHEKGYKVINVSKEKNPFDHCEQIEDTSIENTMNVIHHSKIFIGLSSGLSWLAWALNKKVVMISNFTDADHEFECIRIDNTNVCHGCWNKPEFRFDPGDWDWCPEHKGTDRQWECHKKIDASQVVFALLNHI
;
A
#
# COMPACT_ATOMS: atom_id res chain seq x y z
N MET A 1 0.27 17.88 32.79
CA MET A 1 -1.00 17.15 32.85
C MET A 1 -1.49 16.67 31.47
N ASN A 2 -0.83 17.05 30.37
CA ASN A 2 -1.15 16.53 29.01
C ASN A 2 -0.74 15.07 28.79
N GLY A 3 0.11 14.50 29.60
CA GLY A 3 0.59 13.12 29.41
C GLY A 3 -0.41 12.01 29.77
N SER A 4 -1.50 12.32 30.47
CA SER A 4 -2.50 11.33 30.84
C SER A 4 -3.57 11.13 29.76
N LEU A 5 -3.83 12.16 28.95
CA LEU A 5 -4.78 12.10 27.82
C LEU A 5 -4.19 11.34 26.65
N ASP A 6 -2.89 11.52 26.37
CA ASP A 6 -2.20 10.73 25.35
C ASP A 6 -2.14 9.23 25.69
N ARG A 7 -2.10 8.89 26.98
CA ARG A 7 -2.17 7.50 27.42
C ARG A 7 -3.52 6.86 27.14
N VAL A 8 -4.62 7.59 27.29
CA VAL A 8 -5.96 7.10 26.96
C VAL A 8 -6.14 6.87 25.45
N ASN A 9 -5.47 7.66 24.64
CA ASN A 9 -5.61 7.58 23.19
C ASN A 9 -4.72 6.54 22.51
N ASN A 10 -3.59 6.17 23.10
CA ASN A 10 -2.58 5.35 22.42
C ASN A 10 -2.22 4.04 23.11
N VAL A 11 -2.74 3.78 24.32
CA VAL A 11 -2.09 2.80 25.13
C VAL A 11 -3.08 1.82 25.70
N GLU A 12 -2.73 0.62 25.74
CA GLU A 12 -3.06 -0.33 26.78
C GLU A 12 -4.51 -0.79 26.86
N PHE A 13 -5.34 -0.56 25.85
CA PHE A 13 -6.52 -1.40 25.72
C PHE A 13 -6.15 -2.89 25.54
N ALA A 14 -4.93 -3.18 25.11
CA ALA A 14 -4.40 -4.55 25.05
C ALA A 14 -4.24 -5.20 26.46
N GLY A 15 -4.12 -4.42 27.52
CA GLY A 15 -4.08 -4.90 28.90
C GLY A 15 -5.44 -5.16 29.53
N TYR A 16 -6.50 -4.82 28.87
CA TYR A 16 -7.86 -4.74 29.39
C TYR A 16 -8.65 -6.04 29.36
N LYS A 17 -8.10 -7.08 29.85
CA LYS A 17 -8.89 -8.29 30.14
C LYS A 17 -9.90 -8.11 31.28
N LYS A 18 -9.89 -6.97 31.98
CA LYS A 18 -10.71 -6.74 33.17
C LYS A 18 -11.44 -5.40 33.21
N HIS A 19 -11.32 -4.55 32.16
CA HIS A 19 -11.83 -3.19 32.21
C HIS A 19 -12.55 -2.83 30.93
N ILE A 20 -13.72 -2.23 31.02
CA ILE A 20 -14.61 -1.98 29.89
C ILE A 20 -14.77 -0.49 29.66
N GLY A 21 -13.73 0.24 29.61
CA GLY A 21 -13.79 1.62 29.17
C GLY A 21 -13.23 2.63 30.15
N HIS A 22 -12.76 3.71 29.57
CA HIS A 22 -12.22 4.86 30.26
C HIS A 22 -13.05 6.08 29.95
N PHE A 23 -13.36 6.88 30.94
CA PHE A 23 -14.15 8.09 30.76
C PHE A 23 -13.48 9.27 31.42
N LEU A 24 -13.67 10.44 30.82
CA LEU A 24 -13.51 11.73 31.47
C LEU A 24 -14.89 12.21 31.91
N ALA A 25 -15.06 12.46 33.19
CA ALA A 25 -16.34 12.88 33.76
C ALA A 25 -16.80 14.28 33.29
N THR A 26 -15.87 15.21 33.11
CA THR A 26 -16.07 16.51 32.48
C THR A 26 -14.75 17.08 32.00
N PRO A 27 -14.72 18.03 31.05
CA PRO A 27 -13.48 18.69 30.61
C PRO A 27 -12.74 19.45 31.71
N ALA A 28 -13.41 19.77 32.83
CA ALA A 28 -12.86 20.56 33.93
C ALA A 28 -12.07 19.74 34.94
N SER A 29 -12.14 18.43 34.89
CA SER A 29 -11.47 17.55 35.86
C SER A 29 -10.66 16.49 35.14
N ALA A 30 -9.45 16.88 34.72
CA ALA A 30 -8.45 15.92 34.23
C ALA A 30 -8.11 14.82 35.26
N ASP A 31 -8.50 15.01 36.50
CA ASP A 31 -8.33 14.08 37.63
C ASP A 31 -9.46 13.04 37.73
N GLU A 32 -10.54 13.19 36.96
CA GLU A 32 -11.64 12.22 36.90
C GLU A 32 -11.51 11.30 35.66
N LEU A 33 -10.32 10.72 35.44
CA LEU A 33 -10.16 9.63 34.51
C LEU A 33 -10.78 8.37 35.16
N LEU A 34 -11.98 8.02 34.73
CA LEU A 34 -12.69 6.89 35.29
C LEU A 34 -12.27 5.61 34.57
N PHE A 35 -11.57 4.77 35.31
CA PHE A 35 -11.33 3.39 34.93
C PHE A 35 -12.53 2.58 35.43
N TYR A 36 -13.24 1.96 34.51
CA TYR A 36 -14.38 1.16 34.85
C TYR A 36 -13.95 -0.20 35.42
N HIS A 37 -14.28 -0.45 36.68
CA HIS A 37 -13.97 -1.67 37.37
C HIS A 37 -15.15 -2.10 38.25
N GLY A 38 -15.98 -2.96 37.70
CA GLY A 38 -17.02 -3.64 38.50
C GLY A 38 -18.03 -2.71 39.19
N GLU A 39 -18.60 -3.17 40.26
CA GLU A 39 -19.71 -2.49 40.94
C GLU A 39 -19.41 -1.07 41.45
N LYS A 40 -18.17 -0.79 41.87
CA LYS A 40 -17.80 0.54 42.41
C LYS A 40 -17.92 1.67 41.38
N ASN A 41 -17.76 1.37 40.12
CA ASN A 41 -17.80 2.40 39.06
C ASN A 41 -19.20 2.61 38.49
N LYS A 42 -20.15 1.67 38.66
CA LYS A 42 -21.52 1.82 38.23
C LYS A 42 -22.20 3.03 38.85
N ASP A 43 -22.02 3.27 40.12
CA ASP A 43 -22.62 4.42 40.81
C ASP A 43 -22.03 5.74 40.32
N VAL A 44 -20.76 5.77 40.04
CA VAL A 44 -20.11 6.95 39.44
C VAL A 44 -20.66 7.21 38.05
N MET A 45 -20.78 6.17 37.25
CA MET A 45 -21.33 6.28 35.89
C MET A 45 -22.81 6.66 35.86
N ARG A 46 -23.64 6.12 36.76
CA ARG A 46 -25.04 6.58 36.93
C ARG A 46 -25.09 8.05 37.28
N LYS A 47 -24.26 8.53 38.21
CA LYS A 47 -24.16 9.95 38.57
C LYS A 47 -23.74 10.83 37.38
N MET A 48 -22.90 10.34 36.49
CA MET A 48 -22.57 11.05 35.25
C MET A 48 -23.80 11.19 34.33
N VAL A 49 -24.57 10.14 34.14
CA VAL A 49 -25.86 10.20 33.38
C VAL A 49 -26.83 11.15 34.04
N GLU A 50 -26.99 11.11 35.37
CA GLU A 50 -27.86 12.02 36.13
C GLU A 50 -27.42 13.49 36.02
N ARG A 51 -26.14 13.78 35.84
CA ARG A 51 -25.62 15.13 35.63
C ARG A 51 -25.83 15.66 34.19
N GLN A 52 -26.26 14.82 33.26
CA GLN A 52 -26.56 15.22 31.89
C GLN A 52 -27.78 16.15 31.88
N LYS A 53 -27.53 17.45 31.75
CA LYS A 53 -28.60 18.45 31.74
C LYS A 53 -29.27 18.61 30.37
N GLU A 54 -28.60 18.20 29.29
CA GLU A 54 -29.10 18.33 27.92
C GLU A 54 -29.10 16.95 27.24
N HIS A 55 -30.18 16.69 26.48
CA HIS A 55 -30.29 15.52 25.65
C HIS A 55 -29.33 15.64 24.46
N LEU A 56 -28.40 14.72 24.31
CA LEU A 56 -27.55 14.63 23.11
C LEU A 56 -28.33 13.97 21.98
N ARG A 57 -28.32 14.58 20.80
CA ARG A 57 -28.94 14.05 19.58
C ARG A 57 -27.85 13.36 18.76
N VAL A 58 -27.94 12.04 18.71
CA VAL A 58 -26.98 11.19 17.98
C VAL A 58 -27.64 10.61 16.75
N LEU A 59 -27.11 10.93 15.58
CA LEU A 59 -27.51 10.35 14.31
C LEU A 59 -26.57 9.21 13.92
N PHE A 60 -27.07 7.99 13.92
CA PHE A 60 -26.38 6.85 13.33
C PHE A 60 -26.61 6.82 11.82
N VAL A 61 -25.53 6.77 11.06
CA VAL A 61 -25.57 6.59 9.59
C VAL A 61 -25.01 5.23 9.26
N ALA A 62 -25.88 4.29 8.94
CA ALA A 62 -25.50 2.93 8.55
C ALA A 62 -25.42 2.82 7.02
N PRO A 63 -24.37 2.21 6.44
CA PRO A 63 -24.29 1.96 5.00
C PRO A 63 -25.51 1.21 4.47
N HIS A 64 -25.95 0.19 5.19
CA HIS A 64 -27.14 -0.61 4.95
C HIS A 64 -27.63 -1.24 6.25
N LEU A 65 -28.86 -1.68 6.27
CA LEU A 65 -29.46 -2.38 7.41
C LEU A 65 -30.01 -3.76 7.03
N SER A 66 -29.38 -4.41 6.07
CA SER A 66 -29.60 -5.85 5.80
C SER A 66 -29.07 -6.70 6.95
N THR A 67 -29.39 -8.00 6.98
CA THR A 67 -28.88 -8.93 7.98
C THR A 67 -27.36 -9.01 7.96
N GLY A 68 -26.72 -8.88 9.12
CA GLY A 68 -25.25 -8.95 9.23
C GLY A 68 -24.71 -8.47 10.56
N GLY A 69 -23.41 -8.54 10.73
CA GLY A 69 -22.69 -8.16 11.96
C GLY A 69 -22.85 -6.68 12.30
N MET A 70 -22.64 -5.76 11.34
CA MET A 70 -22.75 -4.33 11.59
C MET A 70 -24.20 -3.91 11.94
N PRO A 71 -25.27 -4.30 11.20
CA PRO A 71 -26.63 -4.00 11.60
C PRO A 71 -27.02 -4.57 12.96
N ALA A 72 -26.55 -5.78 13.30
CA ALA A 72 -26.77 -6.38 14.61
C ALA A 72 -26.03 -5.62 15.72
N PHE A 73 -24.81 -5.16 15.45
CA PHE A 73 -24.04 -4.33 16.37
C PHE A 73 -24.77 -2.99 16.65
N LEU A 74 -25.25 -2.32 15.59
CA LEU A 74 -25.98 -1.06 15.72
C LEU A 74 -27.29 -1.25 16.50
N LEU A 75 -28.06 -2.31 16.22
CA LEU A 75 -29.29 -2.61 16.94
C LEU A 75 -29.02 -2.68 18.45
N ARG A 76 -28.01 -3.44 18.88
CA ARG A 76 -27.67 -3.59 20.28
C ARG A 76 -27.15 -2.29 20.91
N ARG A 77 -26.39 -1.50 20.14
CA ARG A 77 -25.96 -0.16 20.59
C ARG A 77 -27.16 0.73 20.87
N ILE A 78 -28.15 0.73 19.99
CA ILE A 78 -29.38 1.49 20.16
C ILE A 78 -30.14 1.00 21.41
N GLN A 79 -30.35 -0.31 21.57
CA GLN A 79 -31.01 -0.90 22.73
C GLN A 79 -30.34 -0.50 24.05
N ALA A 80 -29.03 -0.66 24.13
CA ALA A 80 -28.25 -0.31 25.33
C ALA A 80 -28.32 1.20 25.65
N LEU A 81 -28.17 2.07 24.64
CA LEU A 81 -28.27 3.52 24.83
C LEU A 81 -29.67 3.93 25.31
N GLN A 82 -30.73 3.37 24.75
CA GLN A 82 -32.12 3.66 25.20
C GLN A 82 -32.42 3.15 26.60
N ALA A 83 -31.88 1.97 26.96
CA ALA A 83 -32.11 1.40 28.27
C ALA A 83 -31.37 2.15 29.41
N HIS A 84 -30.22 2.76 29.12
CA HIS A 84 -29.28 3.23 30.14
C HIS A 84 -28.89 4.70 30.04
N THR A 85 -29.33 5.44 29.00
CA THR A 85 -28.96 6.85 28.78
C THR A 85 -30.18 7.70 28.34
N ASN A 86 -29.97 9.02 28.31
CA ASN A 86 -30.93 10.00 27.79
C ASN A 86 -30.56 10.51 26.40
N VAL A 87 -29.89 9.69 25.58
CA VAL A 87 -29.49 10.06 24.20
C VAL A 87 -30.71 9.98 23.30
N ASP A 88 -31.00 11.06 22.56
CA ASP A 88 -32.00 11.07 21.50
C ASP A 88 -31.43 10.42 20.25
N ILE A 89 -31.99 9.31 19.82
CA ILE A 89 -31.43 8.47 18.74
C ILE A 89 -32.15 8.70 17.43
N TYR A 90 -31.36 9.01 16.41
CA TYR A 90 -31.78 9.18 15.01
C TYR A 90 -31.02 8.15 14.16
N VAL A 91 -31.68 7.59 13.13
CA VAL A 91 -31.06 6.58 12.26
C VAL A 91 -31.28 6.90 10.79
N VAL A 92 -30.22 6.85 10.02
CA VAL A 92 -30.25 6.91 8.56
C VAL A 92 -29.63 5.65 7.99
N GLU A 93 -30.38 4.96 7.13
CA GLU A 93 -29.83 3.98 6.23
C GLU A 93 -29.38 4.69 4.94
N TYR A 94 -28.08 4.63 4.65
CA TYR A 94 -27.46 5.36 3.55
C TYR A 94 -27.78 4.75 2.18
N SER A 95 -27.71 3.41 2.06
CA SER A 95 -28.02 2.65 0.86
C SER A 95 -29.17 1.69 1.10
N ASN A 96 -30.21 1.78 0.30
CA ASN A 96 -31.34 0.87 0.41
C ASN A 96 -31.04 -0.45 -0.33
N HIS A 97 -30.67 -1.49 0.41
CA HIS A 97 -30.60 -2.87 -0.09
C HIS A 97 -31.90 -3.63 0.29
N SER A 98 -33.03 -3.08 -0.11
CA SER A 98 -34.37 -3.30 0.47
C SER A 98 -34.93 -4.72 0.39
N ASP A 99 -34.36 -5.62 -0.39
CA ASP A 99 -35.18 -6.78 -0.81
C ASP A 99 -34.76 -8.11 -0.17
N HIS A 100 -33.75 -8.14 0.69
CA HIS A 100 -33.27 -9.37 1.30
C HIS A 100 -32.86 -9.17 2.76
N PHE A 101 -33.59 -9.89 3.68
CA PHE A 101 -33.15 -10.06 5.07
C PHE A 101 -33.03 -8.76 5.89
N VAL A 102 -34.15 -8.15 6.25
CA VAL A 102 -34.20 -6.85 6.95
C VAL A 102 -34.56 -6.98 8.44
N VAL A 103 -34.23 -8.09 9.08
CA VAL A 103 -34.63 -8.37 10.48
C VAL A 103 -34.20 -7.25 11.43
N GLN A 104 -32.93 -6.81 11.35
CA GLN A 104 -32.43 -5.75 12.22
C GLN A 104 -33.03 -4.39 11.86
N LYS A 105 -33.25 -4.10 10.59
CA LYS A 105 -33.90 -2.86 10.12
C LYS A 105 -35.28 -2.68 10.73
N ASP A 106 -36.11 -3.74 10.71
CA ASP A 106 -37.46 -3.69 11.26
C ASP A 106 -37.47 -3.54 12.78
N GLN A 107 -36.51 -4.14 13.47
CA GLN A 107 -36.33 -3.96 14.91
C GLN A 107 -35.86 -2.53 15.24
N ILE A 108 -34.90 -1.98 14.53
CA ILE A 108 -34.44 -0.60 14.71
C ILE A 108 -35.57 0.39 14.47
N LYS A 109 -36.34 0.22 13.38
CA LYS A 109 -37.51 1.08 13.09
C LYS A 109 -38.54 1.12 14.21
N LYS A 110 -38.72 0.02 14.93
CA LYS A 110 -39.66 -0.04 16.08
C LYS A 110 -39.09 0.65 17.31
N LEU A 111 -37.79 0.71 17.44
CA LEU A 111 -37.13 1.29 18.62
C LEU A 111 -36.96 2.81 18.51
N VAL A 112 -36.74 3.37 17.31
CA VAL A 112 -36.42 4.78 17.12
C VAL A 112 -37.62 5.54 16.53
N SER A 113 -37.84 6.76 16.98
CA SER A 113 -38.90 7.65 16.44
C SER A 113 -38.49 8.34 15.13
N HIS A 114 -37.17 8.41 14.82
CA HIS A 114 -36.61 9.11 13.68
C HIS A 114 -35.76 8.16 12.84
N PHE A 115 -36.31 7.74 11.70
CA PHE A 115 -35.69 6.80 10.79
C PHE A 115 -35.89 7.23 9.34
N TRP A 116 -34.82 7.27 8.57
CA TRP A 116 -34.80 7.55 7.12
C TRP A 116 -34.04 6.50 6.35
N THR A 117 -34.45 6.25 5.11
CA THR A 117 -33.66 5.54 4.10
C THR A 117 -33.41 6.53 2.97
N LEU A 118 -32.15 6.81 2.65
CA LEU A 118 -31.80 7.79 1.61
C LEU A 118 -32.05 7.22 0.20
N GLY A 119 -32.64 8.06 -0.64
CA GLY A 119 -32.77 7.83 -2.06
C GLY A 119 -31.47 8.06 -2.84
N GLU A 120 -31.61 8.43 -4.12
CA GLU A 120 -30.45 8.77 -4.96
C GLU A 120 -29.75 10.05 -4.52
N ASN A 121 -30.51 11.04 -4.05
CA ASN A 121 -29.97 12.29 -3.55
C ASN A 121 -29.35 12.13 -2.15
N LYS A 122 -28.08 11.80 -2.09
CA LYS A 122 -27.37 11.61 -0.81
C LYS A 122 -27.17 12.91 0.00
N MET A 123 -27.34 14.07 -0.61
CA MET A 123 -27.26 15.38 0.08
C MET A 123 -28.41 15.60 1.07
N GLU A 124 -29.54 14.85 0.98
CA GLU A 124 -30.60 14.84 1.98
C GLU A 124 -30.10 14.58 3.41
N LEU A 125 -28.98 13.85 3.56
CA LEU A 125 -28.34 13.66 4.85
C LEU A 125 -27.99 15.00 5.55
N MET A 126 -27.55 15.98 4.79
CA MET A 126 -27.22 17.31 5.33
C MET A 126 -28.44 18.04 5.85
N ASP A 127 -29.59 17.89 5.19
CA ASP A 127 -30.86 18.49 5.61
C ASP A 127 -31.39 17.82 6.88
N ILE A 128 -31.26 16.50 6.97
CA ILE A 128 -31.61 15.73 8.19
C ILE A 128 -30.77 16.21 9.37
N ILE A 129 -29.43 16.35 9.20
CA ILE A 129 -28.52 16.78 10.25
C ILE A 129 -28.90 18.18 10.75
N ARG A 130 -29.14 19.14 9.85
CA ARG A 130 -29.43 20.53 10.17
C ARG A 130 -30.80 20.72 10.78
N SER A 131 -31.83 20.12 10.17
CA SER A 131 -33.22 20.28 10.60
C SER A 131 -33.50 19.67 11.98
N ASN A 132 -32.77 18.60 12.32
CA ASN A 132 -32.92 17.93 13.61
C ASN A 132 -31.86 18.42 14.63
N ARG A 133 -31.01 19.40 14.26
CA ARG A 133 -29.95 19.95 15.13
C ARG A 133 -29.09 18.86 15.77
N ILE A 134 -28.64 17.90 14.96
CA ILE A 134 -27.84 16.76 15.41
C ILE A 134 -26.54 17.23 16.06
N ASP A 135 -26.22 16.70 17.23
CA ASP A 135 -25.00 17.01 17.97
C ASP A 135 -23.83 16.10 17.55
N VAL A 136 -24.12 14.81 17.31
CA VAL A 136 -23.15 13.80 16.89
C VAL A 136 -23.66 13.02 15.68
N VAL A 137 -22.90 12.98 14.61
CA VAL A 137 -23.10 12.09 13.47
C VAL A 137 -22.14 10.91 13.64
N HIS A 138 -22.67 9.73 13.90
CA HIS A 138 -21.90 8.51 14.08
C HIS A 138 -22.10 7.58 12.88
N VAL A 139 -21.07 7.44 12.05
CA VAL A 139 -21.09 6.62 10.84
C VAL A 139 -20.62 5.19 11.16
N GLU A 140 -21.41 4.21 10.75
CA GLU A 140 -21.15 2.79 11.00
C GLU A 140 -20.36 2.13 9.86
N GLU A 141 -19.36 2.75 9.37
CA GLU A 141 -18.27 2.36 8.51
C GLU A 141 -17.48 3.60 8.12
N MET A 142 -16.32 3.42 7.51
CA MET A 142 -15.52 4.55 7.04
C MET A 142 -16.22 5.27 5.88
N VAL A 143 -16.35 6.58 5.96
CA VAL A 143 -16.98 7.40 4.90
C VAL A 143 -16.23 7.29 3.55
N GLU A 144 -14.95 6.95 3.59
CA GLU A 144 -14.11 6.78 2.41
C GLU A 144 -13.92 5.32 2.00
N ASP A 145 -14.61 4.38 2.64
CA ASP A 145 -14.68 3.01 2.16
C ASP A 145 -15.40 2.98 0.80
N GLY A 146 -14.70 2.51 -0.22
CA GLY A 146 -15.16 2.51 -1.61
C GLY A 146 -16.47 1.75 -1.86
N TRP A 147 -16.87 0.87 -0.93
CA TRP A 147 -18.13 0.14 -1.01
C TRP A 147 -19.36 1.05 -0.85
N ASN A 148 -19.25 2.18 -0.17
CA ASN A 148 -20.37 3.04 0.20
C ASN A 148 -20.64 4.17 -0.79
N ASN A 149 -19.76 4.41 -1.72
CA ASN A 149 -19.87 5.41 -2.79
C ASN A 149 -20.40 6.79 -2.33
N TRP A 150 -19.75 7.35 -1.30
CA TRP A 150 -20.08 8.67 -0.80
C TRP A 150 -19.62 9.77 -1.76
N PRO A 151 -20.53 10.63 -2.28
CA PRO A 151 -20.14 11.74 -3.15
C PRO A 151 -19.12 12.67 -2.48
N GLU A 152 -18.17 13.20 -3.25
CA GLU A 152 -17.14 14.12 -2.75
C GLU A 152 -17.76 15.34 -2.06
N SER A 153 -18.78 15.96 -2.69
CA SER A 153 -19.49 17.11 -2.14
C SER A 153 -20.14 16.82 -0.78
N LEU A 154 -20.64 15.62 -0.56
CA LEU A 154 -21.20 15.22 0.72
C LEU A 154 -20.10 15.05 1.78
N ARG A 155 -18.98 14.43 1.41
CA ARG A 155 -17.83 14.29 2.31
C ARG A 155 -17.29 15.66 2.74
N GLU A 156 -17.10 16.57 1.79
CA GLU A 156 -16.68 17.95 2.07
C GLU A 156 -17.66 18.67 3.01
N ALA A 157 -18.98 18.51 2.81
CA ALA A 157 -19.98 19.12 3.64
C ALA A 157 -20.02 18.54 5.07
N LEU A 158 -19.91 17.22 5.21
CA LEU A 158 -19.90 16.52 6.50
C LEU A 158 -18.70 16.89 7.36
N TYR A 159 -17.52 17.08 6.74
CA TYR A 159 -16.26 17.41 7.42
C TYR A 159 -15.90 18.88 7.36
N ALA A 160 -16.84 19.74 6.93
CA ALA A 160 -16.59 21.17 6.87
C ALA A 160 -16.09 21.72 8.22
N PRO A 161 -15.06 22.59 8.23
CA PRO A 161 -14.45 23.09 9.47
C PRO A 161 -15.44 23.85 10.39
N ASN A 162 -16.47 24.46 9.80
CA ASN A 162 -17.48 25.27 10.51
C ASN A 162 -18.78 24.52 10.82
N ARG A 163 -18.77 23.18 10.75
CA ARG A 163 -19.94 22.36 11.07
C ARG A 163 -20.33 22.51 12.56
N THR A 164 -21.61 22.37 12.83
CA THR A 164 -22.17 22.45 14.20
C THR A 164 -22.31 21.09 14.89
N TRP A 165 -22.14 19.99 14.16
CA TRP A 165 -22.14 18.61 14.67
C TRP A 165 -20.74 18.05 14.79
N ARG A 166 -20.61 16.94 15.49
CA ARG A 166 -19.39 16.14 15.60
C ARG A 166 -19.47 14.86 14.80
N MET A 167 -18.33 14.45 14.27
CA MET A 167 -18.24 13.23 13.46
C MET A 167 -17.54 12.13 14.26
N ILE A 168 -18.14 10.94 14.30
CA ILE A 168 -17.52 9.70 14.77
C ILE A 168 -17.63 8.67 13.66
N GLU A 169 -16.59 7.90 13.44
CA GLU A 169 -16.61 6.76 12.52
C GLU A 169 -16.23 5.49 13.25
N THR A 170 -17.00 4.42 13.02
CA THR A 170 -16.67 3.05 13.43
C THR A 170 -16.13 2.29 12.24
N CYS A 171 -15.07 1.49 12.40
CA CYS A 171 -14.59 0.58 11.37
C CYS A 171 -15.00 -0.85 11.73
N HIS A 172 -15.81 -1.47 10.88
CA HIS A 172 -16.28 -2.85 11.05
C HIS A 172 -15.53 -3.87 10.20
N ASN A 173 -14.68 -3.42 9.28
CA ASN A 173 -13.88 -4.30 8.42
C ASN A 173 -12.39 -4.16 8.71
N ILE A 174 -11.62 -5.22 8.45
CA ILE A 174 -10.17 -5.28 8.67
C ILE A 174 -9.34 -5.05 7.42
N ILE A 175 -9.99 -4.81 6.28
CA ILE A 175 -9.32 -4.62 4.98
C ILE A 175 -9.11 -3.16 4.63
N PHE A 176 -9.82 -2.24 5.30
CA PHE A 176 -9.67 -0.80 5.09
C PHE A 176 -8.26 -0.34 5.46
N LYS A 177 -7.62 0.44 4.58
CA LYS A 177 -6.25 0.93 4.73
C LYS A 177 -6.25 2.44 5.00
N PRO A 178 -6.30 2.88 6.27
CA PRO A 178 -6.46 4.28 6.61
C PRO A 178 -5.35 5.17 6.04
N ASP A 179 -4.10 4.71 6.03
CA ASP A 179 -2.94 5.49 5.54
C ASP A 179 -3.01 5.82 4.03
N ILE A 180 -3.81 5.07 3.26
CA ILE A 180 -3.95 5.24 1.81
C ILE A 180 -5.31 5.83 1.43
N GLU A 181 -6.36 5.39 2.11
CA GLU A 181 -7.74 5.62 1.71
C GLU A 181 -8.37 6.81 2.45
N LYS A 182 -7.82 7.21 3.61
CA LYS A 182 -8.42 8.20 4.49
C LYS A 182 -7.90 9.61 4.23
N ARG A 183 -8.79 10.50 3.82
CA ARG A 183 -8.52 11.91 3.57
C ARG A 183 -9.32 12.83 4.52
N PHE A 184 -10.51 12.43 4.89
CA PHE A 184 -11.37 13.13 5.83
C PHE A 184 -11.31 12.44 7.19
N HIS A 185 -11.04 13.19 8.26
CA HIS A 185 -10.88 12.63 9.60
C HIS A 185 -12.03 13.07 10.52
N PRO A 186 -12.68 12.11 11.22
CA PRO A 186 -13.72 12.42 12.18
C PRO A 186 -13.14 13.10 13.42
N ASP A 187 -14.01 13.59 14.31
CA ASP A 187 -13.63 14.09 15.63
C ASP A 187 -13.09 12.98 16.53
N SER A 188 -13.54 11.74 16.31
CA SER A 188 -13.04 10.54 16.99
C SER A 188 -13.32 9.29 16.17
N TYR A 189 -12.46 8.29 16.32
CA TYR A 189 -12.72 6.93 15.88
C TYR A 189 -13.23 6.08 17.04
N MET A 190 -14.18 5.20 16.75
CA MET A 190 -14.70 4.22 17.69
C MET A 190 -14.60 2.84 17.04
N PHE A 191 -13.81 1.94 17.60
CA PHE A 191 -13.51 0.63 17.03
C PHE A 191 -14.16 -0.49 17.83
N CYS A 192 -14.57 -1.55 17.16
CA CYS A 192 -15.09 -2.76 17.79
C CYS A 192 -14.01 -3.80 18.14
N THR A 193 -12.75 -3.57 17.75
CA THR A 193 -11.62 -4.45 18.02
C THR A 193 -10.33 -3.67 18.26
N PRO A 194 -9.43 -4.12 19.16
CA PRO A 194 -8.12 -3.52 19.37
C PRO A 194 -7.19 -3.54 18.12
N HIS A 195 -7.46 -4.40 17.16
CA HIS A 195 -6.70 -4.47 15.91
C HIS A 195 -6.59 -3.10 15.22
N HIS A 196 -7.69 -2.35 15.19
CA HIS A 196 -7.71 -1.04 14.53
C HIS A 196 -6.80 0.00 15.18
N LEU A 197 -6.44 -0.13 16.46
CA LEU A 197 -5.47 0.78 17.08
C LEU A 197 -4.11 0.71 16.40
N LYS A 198 -3.73 -0.46 15.87
CA LYS A 198 -2.47 -0.68 15.15
C LYS A 198 -2.53 -0.17 13.72
N THR A 199 -3.65 -0.41 13.03
CA THR A 199 -3.85 0.02 11.65
C THR A 199 -4.11 1.52 11.52
N PHE A 200 -4.73 2.14 12.52
CA PHE A 200 -5.03 3.58 12.56
C PHE A 200 -4.02 4.40 13.37
N VAL A 201 -2.83 3.85 13.67
CA VAL A 201 -1.85 4.49 14.56
C VAL A 201 -1.50 5.92 14.12
N ASN A 202 -1.36 6.16 12.82
CA ASN A 202 -0.99 7.45 12.24
C ASN A 202 -2.18 8.40 12.03
N MET A 203 -3.40 7.99 12.35
CA MET A 203 -4.57 8.85 12.16
C MET A 203 -4.67 9.90 13.27
N PRO A 204 -5.04 11.15 12.92
CA PRO A 204 -4.92 12.30 13.82
C PRO A 204 -5.91 12.30 14.98
N SER A 205 -7.08 11.68 14.79
CA SER A 205 -8.16 11.80 15.76
C SER A 205 -8.05 10.80 16.90
N PRO A 206 -8.60 11.11 18.09
CA PRO A 206 -8.71 10.17 19.21
C PRO A 206 -9.36 8.85 18.80
N LYS A 207 -8.91 7.76 19.41
CA LYS A 207 -9.31 6.39 19.08
C LYS A 207 -9.79 5.68 20.33
N TYR A 208 -10.97 5.10 20.28
CA TYR A 208 -11.55 4.33 21.37
C TYR A 208 -11.91 2.93 20.86
N VAL A 209 -11.65 1.92 21.69
CA VAL A 209 -12.16 0.57 21.45
C VAL A 209 -13.34 0.37 22.35
N VAL A 210 -14.49 0.06 21.76
CA VAL A 210 -15.72 -0.26 22.48
C VAL A 210 -16.21 -1.62 22.00
N GLU A 211 -15.87 -2.62 22.75
CA GLU A 211 -16.23 -3.99 22.44
C GLU A 211 -17.73 -4.22 22.62
N HIS A 212 -18.29 -5.06 21.79
CA HIS A 212 -19.67 -5.48 21.91
C HIS A 212 -19.91 -6.24 23.22
N PRO A 213 -20.97 -5.99 23.97
CA PRO A 213 -21.26 -6.69 25.22
C PRO A 213 -21.56 -8.17 24.96
N ILE A 214 -21.20 -8.98 25.93
CA ILE A 214 -21.63 -10.39 26.02
C ILE A 214 -22.99 -10.41 26.69
N GLU A 215 -23.98 -10.93 26.00
CA GLU A 215 -25.36 -11.02 26.49
C GLU A 215 -25.81 -12.48 26.56
N LYS A 216 -26.48 -12.83 27.62
CA LYS A 216 -27.22 -14.06 27.66
C LYS A 216 -28.65 -13.77 27.17
N LYS A 217 -28.99 -14.30 26.01
CA LYS A 217 -30.39 -14.25 25.51
C LYS A 217 -31.22 -15.32 26.17
N GLU A 218 -32.46 -14.99 26.46
CA GLU A 218 -33.45 -16.02 26.79
C GLU A 218 -33.55 -17.01 25.62
N ALA A 219 -33.54 -18.30 25.95
CA ALA A 219 -33.56 -19.36 24.96
C ALA A 219 -34.32 -20.58 25.46
N THR A 220 -35.03 -21.22 24.56
CA THR A 220 -35.64 -22.54 24.78
C THR A 220 -34.73 -23.57 24.09
N PRO A 221 -33.95 -24.37 24.84
CA PRO A 221 -32.99 -25.28 24.24
C PRO A 221 -33.60 -26.23 23.21
N ILE A 222 -33.05 -26.28 22.03
CA ILE A 222 -33.44 -27.26 21.01
C ILE A 222 -33.07 -28.65 21.48
N HIS A 223 -34.00 -29.58 21.39
CA HIS A 223 -33.72 -30.97 21.66
C HIS A 223 -33.28 -31.70 20.37
N PHE A 224 -31.99 -31.87 20.20
CA PHE A 224 -31.40 -32.49 19.01
C PHE A 224 -31.54 -34.03 18.96
N GLY A 225 -31.89 -34.65 20.06
CA GLY A 225 -31.92 -36.11 20.18
C GLY A 225 -30.73 -36.68 20.98
N PRO A 226 -30.51 -38.00 20.90
CA PRO A 226 -29.39 -38.62 21.62
C PRO A 226 -28.06 -38.36 20.93
N GLY A 227 -26.99 -38.21 21.73
CA GLY A 227 -25.62 -38.02 21.23
C GLY A 227 -24.97 -36.73 21.73
N LYS A 228 -23.81 -36.40 21.15
CA LYS A 228 -23.12 -35.16 21.36
C LYS A 228 -23.30 -34.23 20.17
N HIS A 229 -23.52 -32.97 20.42
CA HIS A 229 -23.97 -32.00 19.43
C HIS A 229 -22.98 -30.83 19.34
N VAL A 230 -22.38 -30.67 18.17
CA VAL A 230 -21.47 -29.55 17.83
C VAL A 230 -22.24 -28.58 16.94
N LEU A 231 -22.26 -27.31 17.32
CA LEU A 231 -22.93 -26.24 16.59
C LEU A 231 -21.91 -25.38 15.83
N ASN A 232 -22.19 -25.06 14.59
CA ASN A 232 -21.50 -24.05 13.77
C ASN A 232 -22.51 -23.04 13.25
N VAL A 233 -22.25 -21.73 13.44
CA VAL A 233 -23.15 -20.67 13.01
C VAL A 233 -22.45 -19.67 12.12
N GLY A 234 -22.98 -19.46 10.95
CA GLY A 234 -22.48 -18.45 10.01
C GLY A 234 -22.92 -18.65 8.58
N LEU A 235 -22.89 -17.56 7.81
CA LEU A 235 -23.11 -17.58 6.37
C LEU A 235 -22.10 -18.53 5.70
N TRP A 236 -22.56 -19.38 4.78
CA TRP A 236 -21.69 -20.33 4.08
C TRP A 236 -20.77 -19.62 3.10
N THR A 237 -19.52 -19.37 3.53
CA THR A 237 -18.49 -18.69 2.74
C THR A 237 -17.11 -19.30 2.94
N PRO A 238 -16.17 -19.10 2.00
CA PRO A 238 -14.78 -19.55 2.18
C PRO A 238 -14.14 -19.02 3.48
N GLY A 239 -14.46 -17.77 3.85
CA GLY A 239 -13.93 -17.15 5.08
C GLY A 239 -14.45 -17.77 6.37
N LYS A 240 -15.69 -18.29 6.37
CA LYS A 240 -16.27 -19.02 7.51
C LYS A 240 -15.82 -20.48 7.59
N ASN A 241 -15.29 -21.03 6.51
CA ASN A 241 -14.58 -22.31 6.44
C ASN A 241 -15.37 -23.53 6.94
N GLN A 242 -16.69 -23.58 6.68
CA GLN A 242 -17.53 -24.73 7.08
C GLN A 242 -17.05 -26.06 6.49
N GLY A 243 -16.38 -26.03 5.33
CA GLY A 243 -15.81 -27.23 4.72
C GLY A 243 -14.87 -28.00 5.65
N GLU A 244 -14.06 -27.32 6.45
CA GLU A 244 -13.20 -27.95 7.46
C GLU A 244 -14.01 -28.68 8.54
N ALA A 245 -15.12 -28.08 8.98
CA ALA A 245 -16.01 -28.72 9.96
C ALA A 245 -16.77 -29.92 9.35
N VAL A 246 -17.13 -29.88 8.07
CA VAL A 246 -17.71 -31.00 7.34
C VAL A 246 -16.70 -32.16 7.22
N GLU A 247 -15.46 -31.86 6.89
CA GLU A 247 -14.39 -32.87 6.82
C GLU A 247 -14.06 -33.46 8.21
N LEU A 248 -14.20 -32.67 9.27
CA LEU A 248 -14.10 -33.13 10.64
C LEU A 248 -15.25 -34.11 10.96
N ALA A 249 -16.49 -33.76 10.58
CA ALA A 249 -17.67 -34.59 10.81
C ALA A 249 -17.56 -35.98 10.17
N LYS A 250 -16.95 -36.09 8.98
CA LYS A 250 -16.65 -37.36 8.32
C LYS A 250 -15.75 -38.27 9.18
N LYS A 251 -14.87 -37.68 10.00
CA LYS A 251 -13.92 -38.37 10.88
C LYS A 251 -14.50 -38.69 12.27
N MET A 252 -15.73 -38.21 12.57
CA MET A 252 -16.39 -38.26 13.88
C MET A 252 -17.86 -38.70 13.74
N PRO A 253 -18.14 -39.91 13.26
CA PRO A 253 -19.51 -40.35 12.95
C PRO A 253 -20.40 -40.51 14.20
N ASP A 254 -19.83 -40.52 15.39
CA ASP A 254 -20.49 -40.58 16.69
C ASP A 254 -20.91 -39.21 17.25
N VAL A 255 -20.50 -38.08 16.59
CA VAL A 255 -20.80 -36.72 16.98
C VAL A 255 -21.72 -36.09 15.90
N GLN A 256 -22.76 -35.37 16.32
CA GLN A 256 -23.70 -34.70 15.43
C GLN A 256 -23.26 -33.24 15.21
N PHE A 257 -23.18 -32.81 13.96
CA PHE A 257 -22.79 -31.45 13.59
C PHE A 257 -23.97 -30.68 13.03
N HIS A 258 -24.25 -29.53 13.61
CA HIS A 258 -25.38 -28.67 13.23
C HIS A 258 -24.86 -27.37 12.65
N PHE A 259 -25.25 -27.07 11.41
CA PHE A 259 -24.89 -25.84 10.74
C PHE A 259 -26.10 -24.94 10.58
N VAL A 260 -26.00 -23.74 11.15
CA VAL A 260 -27.04 -22.70 11.08
C VAL A 260 -26.46 -21.50 10.31
N GLY A 261 -27.10 -21.13 9.22
CA GLY A 261 -26.69 -19.99 8.42
C GLY A 261 -27.15 -20.07 6.97
N ASN A 262 -27.21 -18.91 6.34
CA ASN A 262 -27.68 -18.77 4.97
C ASN A 262 -26.68 -19.32 3.94
N GLN A 263 -27.20 -19.93 2.89
CA GLN A 263 -26.50 -20.39 1.69
C GLN A 263 -26.73 -19.37 0.56
N ALA A 264 -26.08 -18.19 0.66
CA ALA A 264 -26.28 -17.12 -0.28
C ALA A 264 -25.79 -17.45 -1.70
N GLY A 265 -26.51 -17.00 -2.71
CA GLY A 265 -26.25 -17.31 -4.12
C GLY A 265 -24.88 -16.86 -4.63
N ASN A 266 -24.36 -15.74 -4.13
CA ASN A 266 -23.04 -15.25 -4.48
C ASN A 266 -21.86 -16.15 -4.01
N PHE A 267 -22.11 -17.06 -3.07
CA PHE A 267 -21.16 -18.06 -2.59
C PHE A 267 -21.51 -19.50 -2.99
N GLN A 268 -22.40 -19.69 -3.97
CA GLN A 268 -22.85 -20.99 -4.43
C GLN A 268 -21.69 -21.92 -4.84
N HIS A 269 -20.66 -21.36 -5.47
CA HIS A 269 -19.45 -22.09 -5.86
C HIS A 269 -18.71 -22.72 -4.66
N TYR A 270 -18.85 -22.18 -3.45
CA TYR A 270 -18.26 -22.72 -2.23
C TYR A 270 -19.15 -23.79 -1.58
N TRP A 271 -20.41 -23.46 -1.32
CA TRP A 271 -21.26 -24.34 -0.51
C TRP A 271 -21.90 -25.48 -1.31
N GLU A 272 -22.22 -25.31 -2.59
CA GLU A 272 -22.90 -26.33 -3.38
C GLU A 272 -22.11 -27.65 -3.49
N PRO A 273 -20.78 -27.65 -3.73
CA PRO A 273 -20.01 -28.88 -3.70
C PRO A 273 -20.04 -29.60 -2.36
N LEU A 274 -20.01 -28.83 -1.26
CA LEU A 274 -20.06 -29.39 0.09
C LEU A 274 -21.40 -30.09 0.38
N MET A 275 -22.51 -29.53 -0.11
CA MET A 275 -23.84 -30.12 0.09
C MET A 275 -24.01 -31.47 -0.60
N LYS A 276 -23.25 -31.75 -1.65
CA LYS A 276 -23.33 -33.03 -2.41
C LYS A 276 -22.71 -34.20 -1.67
N ASP A 277 -21.85 -33.96 -0.69
CA ASP A 277 -21.05 -34.99 -0.02
C ASP A 277 -21.09 -34.85 1.52
N LEU A 278 -22.29 -34.54 2.04
CA LEU A 278 -22.50 -34.44 3.48
C LEU A 278 -22.60 -35.81 4.13
N PRO A 279 -21.87 -36.08 5.21
CA PRO A 279 -22.02 -37.28 5.99
C PRO A 279 -23.35 -37.26 6.78
N PRO A 280 -23.89 -38.45 7.16
CA PRO A 280 -25.20 -38.58 7.80
C PRO A 280 -25.33 -37.87 9.18
N ASN A 281 -24.21 -37.54 9.81
CA ASN A 281 -24.13 -36.84 11.09
C ASN A 281 -24.00 -35.31 10.92
N VAL A 282 -24.23 -34.78 9.71
CA VAL A 282 -24.25 -33.33 9.43
C VAL A 282 -25.68 -32.88 9.14
N HIS A 283 -26.13 -31.87 9.88
CA HIS A 283 -27.48 -31.28 9.78
C HIS A 283 -27.35 -29.80 9.38
N VAL A 284 -27.91 -29.45 8.22
CA VAL A 284 -27.93 -28.06 7.72
C VAL A 284 -29.33 -27.49 7.93
N TRP A 285 -29.41 -26.43 8.75
CA TRP A 285 -30.70 -25.85 9.20
C TRP A 285 -31.10 -24.59 8.40
N GLY A 286 -30.19 -24.10 7.53
CA GLY A 286 -30.42 -22.84 6.82
C GLY A 286 -30.36 -21.62 7.74
N GLU A 287 -30.95 -20.52 7.29
CA GLU A 287 -31.05 -19.29 8.07
C GLU A 287 -32.12 -19.40 9.15
N ARG A 288 -31.76 -19.01 10.39
CA ARG A 288 -32.63 -19.12 11.57
C ARG A 288 -32.60 -17.83 12.36
N ASN A 289 -33.69 -17.50 13.01
CA ASN A 289 -33.85 -16.37 13.94
C ASN A 289 -33.80 -16.78 15.43
N ASP A 290 -33.79 -18.09 15.70
CA ASP A 290 -33.74 -18.72 17.02
C ASP A 290 -32.37 -19.32 17.33
N VAL A 291 -31.28 -18.68 16.88
CA VAL A 291 -29.89 -19.14 17.08
C VAL A 291 -29.58 -19.36 18.56
N ALA A 292 -30.14 -18.56 19.43
CA ALA A 292 -30.00 -18.71 20.89
C ALA A 292 -30.48 -20.08 21.38
N ASP A 293 -31.56 -20.60 20.82
CA ASP A 293 -32.13 -21.91 21.17
C ASP A 293 -31.22 -23.06 20.74
N PHE A 294 -30.56 -22.89 19.58
CA PHE A 294 -29.49 -23.81 19.11
C PHE A 294 -28.30 -23.79 20.05
N MET A 295 -27.82 -22.61 20.45
CA MET A 295 -26.68 -22.47 21.38
C MET A 295 -26.98 -23.08 22.75
N ALA A 296 -28.20 -22.88 23.24
CA ALA A 296 -28.64 -23.46 24.52
C ALA A 296 -28.78 -24.98 24.48
N GLY A 297 -29.02 -25.57 23.30
CA GLY A 297 -29.18 -27.01 23.11
C GLY A 297 -27.91 -27.77 22.74
N ALA A 298 -26.88 -27.10 22.30
CA ALA A 298 -25.65 -27.74 21.83
C ALA A 298 -24.62 -27.97 22.98
N ASP A 299 -23.77 -28.99 22.83
CA ASP A 299 -22.69 -29.31 23.77
C ASP A 299 -21.42 -28.53 23.52
N LEU A 300 -21.17 -28.09 22.28
CA LEU A 300 -19.96 -27.40 21.87
C LEU A 300 -20.24 -26.45 20.69
N PHE A 301 -19.68 -25.27 20.75
CA PHE A 301 -19.64 -24.32 19.64
C PHE A 301 -18.30 -24.39 18.92
N LEU A 302 -18.30 -24.74 17.63
CA LEU A 302 -17.13 -24.78 16.77
C LEU A 302 -17.18 -23.59 15.80
N PHE A 303 -16.21 -22.69 15.91
CA PHE A 303 -16.09 -21.53 15.06
C PHE A 303 -14.73 -21.50 14.36
N ASN A 304 -14.67 -22.09 13.20
CA ASN A 304 -13.45 -22.31 12.44
C ASN A 304 -13.18 -21.27 11.34
N SER A 305 -13.81 -20.10 11.44
CA SER A 305 -13.62 -18.97 10.53
C SER A 305 -12.14 -18.56 10.41
N THR A 306 -11.71 -18.21 9.20
CA THR A 306 -10.35 -17.78 8.90
C THR A 306 -10.24 -16.26 8.68
N PHE A 307 -11.38 -15.59 8.58
CA PHE A 307 -11.44 -14.16 8.32
C PHE A 307 -12.61 -13.52 9.08
N GLU A 308 -12.31 -12.68 10.08
CA GLU A 308 -13.27 -11.98 10.95
C GLU A 308 -12.70 -10.66 11.44
N CYS A 309 -13.59 -9.73 11.80
CA CYS A 309 -13.23 -8.54 12.56
C CYS A 309 -13.55 -8.72 14.05
N ASN A 310 -14.84 -8.81 14.38
CA ASN A 310 -15.34 -9.05 15.74
C ASN A 310 -16.61 -9.91 15.65
N PRO A 311 -16.51 -11.24 15.67
CA PRO A 311 -17.63 -12.12 15.47
C PRO A 311 -18.60 -12.11 16.65
N LEU A 312 -19.79 -11.56 16.43
CA LEU A 312 -20.85 -11.48 17.45
C LEU A 312 -21.28 -12.86 17.94
N VAL A 313 -21.23 -13.86 17.07
CA VAL A 313 -21.64 -15.22 17.38
C VAL A 313 -20.77 -15.90 18.45
N ILE A 314 -19.48 -15.54 18.55
CA ILE A 314 -18.63 -16.00 19.68
C ILE A 314 -19.14 -15.37 20.99
N ARG A 315 -19.51 -14.10 20.99
CA ARG A 315 -20.05 -13.43 22.19
C ARG A 315 -21.39 -14.01 22.60
N GLU A 316 -22.22 -14.37 21.64
CA GLU A 316 -23.48 -15.10 21.90
C GLU A 316 -23.20 -16.47 22.53
N ALA A 317 -22.25 -17.22 22.00
CA ALA A 317 -21.84 -18.50 22.59
C ALA A 317 -21.29 -18.36 24.01
N ILE A 318 -20.48 -17.31 24.29
CA ILE A 318 -20.00 -16.99 25.64
C ILE A 318 -21.19 -16.70 26.58
N GLY A 319 -22.17 -15.91 26.14
CA GLY A 319 -23.39 -15.58 26.92
C GLY A 319 -24.22 -16.81 27.31
N HIS A 320 -24.18 -17.86 26.49
CA HIS A 320 -24.84 -19.13 26.79
C HIS A 320 -23.97 -20.11 27.62
N GLY A 321 -22.67 -19.78 27.87
CA GLY A 321 -21.77 -20.63 28.65
C GLY A 321 -21.40 -21.93 27.95
N ILE A 322 -21.58 -22.04 26.63
CA ILE A 322 -21.23 -23.22 25.85
C ILE A 322 -19.70 -23.27 25.64
N PRO A 323 -19.04 -24.45 25.74
CA PRO A 323 -17.63 -24.58 25.38
C PRO A 323 -17.38 -24.14 23.94
N ILE A 324 -16.26 -23.45 23.68
CA ILE A 324 -15.97 -22.87 22.38
C ILE A 324 -14.62 -23.34 21.88
N ILE A 325 -14.56 -23.92 20.70
CA ILE A 325 -13.34 -24.07 19.92
C ILE A 325 -13.40 -23.06 18.77
N ALA A 326 -12.45 -22.15 18.72
CA ALA A 326 -12.38 -21.14 17.67
C ALA A 326 -10.93 -20.80 17.32
N ARG A 327 -10.66 -20.42 16.07
CA ARG A 327 -9.37 -19.83 15.71
C ARG A 327 -9.19 -18.52 16.44
N ASN A 328 -8.08 -18.37 17.15
CA ASN A 328 -7.70 -17.10 17.75
C ASN A 328 -7.01 -16.23 16.69
N LEU A 329 -7.80 -15.53 15.89
CA LEU A 329 -7.27 -14.68 14.82
C LEU A 329 -6.52 -13.47 15.40
N PRO A 330 -5.43 -13.00 14.74
CA PRO A 330 -4.65 -11.86 15.20
C PRO A 330 -5.47 -10.58 15.41
N GLN A 331 -6.59 -10.44 14.71
CA GLN A 331 -7.52 -9.31 14.82
C GLN A 331 -8.23 -9.24 16.15
N TYR A 332 -8.38 -10.36 16.82
CA TYR A 332 -9.05 -10.42 18.12
C TYR A 332 -8.18 -9.87 19.26
N GLY A 333 -6.87 -9.89 19.10
CA GLY A 333 -5.98 -9.70 20.22
C GLY A 333 -6.29 -10.70 21.33
N ASP A 334 -6.53 -10.19 22.53
CA ASP A 334 -6.85 -11.03 23.68
C ASP A 334 -8.37 -11.16 23.98
N MET A 335 -9.24 -10.56 23.15
CA MET A 335 -10.68 -10.44 23.43
C MET A 335 -11.34 -11.76 23.81
N PHE A 336 -11.01 -12.84 23.12
CA PHE A 336 -11.66 -14.14 23.31
C PHE A 336 -10.79 -15.18 24.03
N THR A 337 -9.51 -14.88 24.26
CA THR A 337 -8.56 -15.83 24.86
C THR A 337 -9.06 -16.49 26.17
N PRO A 338 -9.76 -15.79 27.09
CA PRO A 338 -10.28 -16.41 28.30
C PRO A 338 -11.38 -17.45 28.05
N TYR A 339 -12.10 -17.31 26.95
CA TYR A 339 -13.35 -18.02 26.69
C TYR A 339 -13.20 -19.18 25.71
N ILE A 340 -12.29 -19.06 24.74
CA ILE A 340 -12.14 -20.06 23.70
C ILE A 340 -11.00 -21.05 24.00
N THR A 341 -11.11 -22.24 23.44
CA THR A 341 -9.96 -23.12 23.17
C THR A 341 -9.48 -22.80 21.76
N ASP A 342 -8.20 -22.39 21.63
CA ASP A 342 -7.64 -22.04 20.31
C ASP A 342 -7.58 -23.26 19.41
N LEU A 343 -8.13 -23.14 18.21
CA LEU A 343 -8.27 -24.23 17.25
C LEU A 343 -6.90 -24.62 16.69
N ASP A 344 -6.49 -25.85 16.96
CA ASP A 344 -5.34 -26.50 16.35
C ASP A 344 -5.81 -27.44 15.25
N VAL A 345 -5.52 -27.13 14.00
CA VAL A 345 -6.00 -27.88 12.82
C VAL A 345 -5.55 -29.33 12.85
N ASP A 346 -4.34 -29.60 13.34
CA ASP A 346 -3.77 -30.95 13.38
C ASP A 346 -4.37 -31.81 14.51
N LYS A 347 -4.95 -31.17 15.52
CA LYS A 347 -5.51 -31.82 16.73
C LYS A 347 -7.01 -31.52 16.91
N LEU A 348 -7.68 -31.01 15.89
CA LEU A 348 -9.06 -30.53 16.02
C LEU A 348 -10.02 -31.62 16.49
N LYS A 349 -9.86 -32.87 15.98
CA LYS A 349 -10.64 -34.02 16.40
C LYS A 349 -10.48 -34.31 17.91
N GLU A 350 -9.26 -34.33 18.38
CA GLU A 350 -8.91 -34.56 19.80
C GLU A 350 -9.44 -33.44 20.67
N GLN A 351 -9.32 -32.17 20.23
CA GLN A 351 -9.85 -31.02 20.92
C GLN A 351 -11.37 -31.08 21.05
N VAL A 352 -12.09 -31.49 20.01
CA VAL A 352 -13.56 -31.63 20.08
C VAL A 352 -13.94 -32.70 21.10
N TYR A 353 -13.34 -33.90 21.07
CA TYR A 353 -13.61 -34.95 22.07
C TYR A 353 -13.25 -34.49 23.48
N GLU A 354 -12.14 -33.78 23.67
CA GLU A 354 -11.74 -33.25 24.97
C GLU A 354 -12.81 -32.26 25.50
N GLN A 355 -13.23 -31.28 24.68
CA GLN A 355 -14.21 -30.27 25.08
C GLN A 355 -15.61 -30.87 25.31
N LEU A 356 -16.00 -31.93 24.57
CA LEU A 356 -17.24 -32.66 24.81
C LEU A 356 -17.23 -33.50 26.08
N SER A 357 -16.03 -33.94 26.53
CA SER A 357 -15.86 -34.76 27.72
C SER A 357 -15.51 -33.94 28.97
N ASN A 358 -14.66 -32.93 28.80
CA ASN A 358 -14.19 -32.06 29.87
C ASN A 358 -14.19 -30.59 29.39
N PRO A 359 -15.37 -29.96 29.37
CA PRO A 359 -15.55 -28.62 28.82
C PRO A 359 -14.75 -27.56 29.57
N LYS A 360 -14.11 -26.67 28.83
CA LYS A 360 -13.51 -25.45 29.39
C LYS A 360 -14.58 -24.59 30.05
N LYS A 361 -14.41 -24.33 31.34
CA LYS A 361 -15.27 -23.45 32.12
C LYS A 361 -14.71 -22.03 32.14
N TYR A 362 -15.59 -21.06 32.09
CA TYR A 362 -15.26 -19.64 32.21
C TYR A 362 -16.42 -18.88 32.87
N ASP A 363 -16.10 -17.74 33.47
CA ASP A 363 -17.12 -16.87 34.07
C ASP A 363 -17.74 -15.99 32.97
N ILE A 364 -19.08 -15.93 32.93
CA ILE A 364 -19.80 -15.05 32.02
C ILE A 364 -19.81 -13.65 32.64
N PRO A 365 -19.27 -12.62 31.97
CA PRO A 365 -19.30 -11.27 32.50
C PRO A 365 -20.71 -10.73 32.64
N GLU A 366 -20.99 -10.09 33.76
CA GLU A 366 -22.28 -9.46 34.06
C GLU A 366 -22.26 -7.96 33.72
N ASN A 367 -23.47 -7.38 33.52
CA ASN A 367 -23.70 -5.93 33.40
C ASN A 367 -22.98 -5.21 32.28
N GLN A 368 -22.50 -5.91 31.26
CA GLN A 368 -21.75 -5.32 30.15
C GLN A 368 -22.57 -4.37 29.29
N GLU A 369 -23.89 -4.56 29.22
CA GLU A 369 -24.79 -3.67 28.47
C GLU A 369 -24.80 -2.24 29.03
N LEU A 370 -24.91 -2.10 30.38
CA LEU A 370 -24.76 -0.80 31.04
C LEU A 370 -23.43 -0.15 30.76
N GLU A 371 -22.35 -0.91 30.90
CA GLU A 371 -20.98 -0.44 30.66
C GLU A 371 -20.80 0.01 29.21
N PHE A 372 -21.31 -0.76 28.26
CA PHE A 372 -21.31 -0.45 26.83
C PHE A 372 -22.04 0.87 26.53
N ALA A 373 -23.24 1.06 27.08
CA ALA A 373 -24.03 2.26 26.92
C ALA A 373 -23.32 3.51 27.49
N LEU A 374 -22.81 3.39 28.72
CA LEU A 374 -22.15 4.51 29.41
C LEU A 374 -20.81 4.88 28.78
N THR A 375 -20.09 3.91 28.22
CA THR A 375 -18.88 4.16 27.44
C THR A 375 -19.18 5.01 26.20
N HIS A 376 -20.22 4.66 25.46
CA HIS A 376 -20.66 5.47 24.32
C HIS A 376 -21.05 6.89 24.72
N LEU A 377 -21.88 7.01 25.77
CA LEU A 377 -22.29 8.32 26.29
C LEU A 377 -21.08 9.20 26.63
N ALA A 378 -20.11 8.64 27.35
CA ALA A 378 -18.92 9.39 27.74
C ALA A 378 -18.10 9.86 26.54
N ILE A 379 -17.94 9.02 25.50
CA ILE A 379 -17.27 9.40 24.27
C ILE A 379 -18.04 10.51 23.54
N TYR A 380 -19.37 10.39 23.44
CA TYR A 380 -20.20 11.43 22.81
C TYR A 380 -20.11 12.76 23.55
N GLN A 381 -20.22 12.74 24.89
CA GLN A 381 -20.07 13.95 25.71
C GLN A 381 -18.69 14.56 25.50
N LYS A 382 -17.64 13.76 25.55
CA LYS A 382 -16.27 14.22 25.35
C LYS A 382 -16.10 14.88 23.99
N VAL A 383 -16.54 14.24 22.92
CA VAL A 383 -16.41 14.77 21.54
C VAL A 383 -17.18 16.08 21.37
N VAL A 384 -18.33 16.26 22.04
CA VAL A 384 -19.09 17.51 22.02
C VAL A 384 -18.43 18.60 22.87
N HIS A 385 -17.87 18.26 24.03
CA HIS A 385 -17.31 19.22 24.98
C HIS A 385 -15.84 19.58 24.72
N ASP A 386 -15.00 18.69 24.21
CA ASP A 386 -13.57 18.94 23.93
C ASP A 386 -13.36 20.07 22.89
N VAL A 387 -14.38 20.43 22.15
CA VAL A 387 -14.35 21.51 21.15
C VAL A 387 -14.30 22.90 21.76
N VAL A 388 -14.69 23.06 23.01
CA VAL A 388 -14.59 24.36 23.69
C VAL A 388 -13.12 24.73 24.02
N GLN A 389 -12.23 23.72 24.04
CA GLN A 389 -10.82 23.94 24.44
C GLN A 389 -9.75 23.71 23.36
N SER A 390 -10.03 23.02 22.25
CA SER A 390 -9.04 22.83 21.18
C SER A 390 -9.69 22.66 19.81
N ASP A 391 -9.99 23.77 19.16
CA ASP A 391 -10.52 23.79 17.78
C ASP A 391 -9.48 23.39 16.72
N GLU A 392 -8.25 23.06 17.13
CA GLU A 392 -7.16 22.86 16.20
C GLU A 392 -6.45 21.53 16.40
N HIS A 393 -6.61 20.67 15.43
CA HIS A 393 -5.75 19.50 15.23
C HIS A 393 -5.19 19.56 13.82
N VAL A 394 -3.88 19.68 13.69
CA VAL A 394 -3.18 19.79 12.42
C VAL A 394 -2.10 18.72 12.34
N THR A 395 -2.12 17.93 11.30
CA THR A 395 -1.08 16.97 10.95
C THR A 395 -0.47 17.36 9.61
N ILE A 396 0.83 17.30 9.50
CA ILE A 396 1.57 17.54 8.27
C ILE A 396 2.07 16.19 7.76
N ASP A 397 1.64 15.85 6.56
CA ASP A 397 2.08 14.67 5.84
C ASP A 397 2.90 15.09 4.60
N HIS A 398 4.03 14.45 4.38
CA HIS A 398 4.89 14.79 3.25
C HIS A 398 5.59 13.56 2.68
N SER A 399 5.88 13.61 1.38
CA SER A 399 6.62 12.58 0.67
C SER A 399 7.44 13.17 -0.46
N PHE A 400 8.43 12.41 -0.92
CA PHE A 400 9.29 12.76 -2.06
C PHE A 400 9.25 11.65 -3.12
N VAL A 401 8.10 11.02 -3.24
CA VAL A 401 7.86 9.97 -4.23
C VAL A 401 7.53 10.64 -5.56
N LEU A 402 8.49 10.64 -6.47
CA LEU A 402 8.55 11.36 -7.75
C LEU A 402 8.61 12.89 -7.58
N GLU A 403 7.68 13.49 -6.87
CA GLU A 403 7.57 14.93 -6.68
C GLU A 403 7.53 15.27 -5.18
N PRO A 404 8.14 16.39 -4.74
CA PRO A 404 7.90 16.88 -3.39
C PRO A 404 6.42 17.19 -3.17
N PHE A 405 5.82 16.50 -2.23
CA PHE A 405 4.40 16.60 -1.88
C PHE A 405 4.24 16.88 -0.39
N LEU A 406 3.26 17.69 -0.05
CA LEU A 406 2.87 17.98 1.33
C LEU A 406 1.36 18.17 1.41
N GLU A 407 0.76 17.57 2.40
CA GLU A 407 -0.64 17.71 2.74
C GLU A 407 -0.79 18.16 4.18
N ILE A 408 -1.67 19.14 4.43
CA ILE A 408 -2.04 19.58 5.77
C ILE A 408 -3.41 19.02 6.10
N LYS A 409 -3.44 18.05 7.00
CA LYS A 409 -4.66 17.35 7.45
C LYS A 409 -5.15 17.89 8.77
N GLY A 410 -6.40 17.61 9.09
CA GLY A 410 -6.98 17.96 10.39
C GLY A 410 -8.02 19.08 10.32
N ARG A 411 -8.14 19.85 11.40
CA ARG A 411 -9.08 20.96 11.54
C ARG A 411 -8.38 22.17 12.08
N SER A 412 -8.53 23.29 11.40
CA SER A 412 -8.04 24.61 11.82
C SER A 412 -8.68 25.68 10.94
N LYS A 413 -8.91 26.85 11.49
CA LYS A 413 -9.28 28.05 10.75
C LYS A 413 -8.05 28.82 10.24
N SER A 414 -6.88 28.46 10.72
CA SER A 414 -5.60 29.07 10.40
C SER A 414 -5.22 28.88 8.94
N LYS A 415 -4.40 29.77 8.45
CA LYS A 415 -3.74 29.70 7.15
C LYS A 415 -2.30 29.25 7.34
N PHE A 416 -1.85 28.39 6.43
CA PHE A 416 -0.53 27.81 6.46
C PHE A 416 0.24 28.23 5.21
N ARG A 417 1.26 29.05 5.40
CA ARG A 417 2.19 29.41 4.34
C ARG A 417 3.25 28.33 4.25
N VAL A 418 3.30 27.62 3.14
CA VAL A 418 4.24 26.53 2.85
C VAL A 418 5.31 27.01 1.89
N GLU A 419 6.56 26.74 2.20
CA GLU A 419 7.72 27.03 1.35
C GLU A 419 8.59 25.79 1.15
N TYR A 420 9.03 25.57 -0.11
CA TYR A 420 10.08 24.62 -0.45
C TYR A 420 11.36 25.38 -0.78
N ILE A 421 12.40 25.12 -0.01
CA ILE A 421 13.68 25.81 -0.07
C ILE A 421 14.77 24.78 -0.36
N ASP A 422 15.66 25.09 -1.30
CA ASP A 422 16.83 24.22 -1.61
C ASP A 422 18.00 24.42 -0.63
N GLU A 423 19.08 23.66 -0.83
CA GLU A 423 20.28 23.75 0.02
C GLU A 423 21.06 25.08 -0.13
N GLN A 424 20.80 25.87 -1.18
CA GLN A 424 21.36 27.19 -1.38
C GLN A 424 20.49 28.28 -0.71
N GLY A 425 19.35 27.91 -0.10
CA GLY A 425 18.42 28.83 0.52
C GLY A 425 17.44 29.52 -0.45
N VAL A 426 17.40 29.05 -1.72
CA VAL A 426 16.45 29.59 -2.71
C VAL A 426 15.08 28.97 -2.50
N CYS A 427 14.06 29.85 -2.35
CA CYS A 427 12.67 29.42 -2.27
C CYS A 427 12.12 29.20 -3.68
N HIS A 428 11.84 27.91 -4.02
CA HIS A 428 11.30 27.51 -5.33
C HIS A 428 9.77 27.48 -5.38
N TYR A 429 9.14 27.40 -4.22
CA TYR A 429 7.68 27.37 -4.12
C TYR A 429 7.24 28.03 -2.83
N ARG A 430 6.22 28.87 -2.94
CA ARG A 430 5.53 29.49 -1.80
C ARG A 430 4.05 29.57 -2.10
N ASN A 431 3.22 29.06 -1.20
CA ASN A 431 1.78 29.19 -1.27
C ASN A 431 1.17 29.18 0.13
N THR A 432 -0.03 29.74 0.26
CA THR A 432 -0.79 29.74 1.51
C THR A 432 -2.05 28.91 1.32
N ILE A 433 -2.18 27.86 2.12
CA ILE A 433 -3.30 26.90 2.08
C ILE A 433 -3.99 26.80 3.44
N GLY A 434 -5.18 26.20 3.48
CA GLY A 434 -5.83 25.76 4.72
C GLY A 434 -5.56 24.29 4.97
N VAL A 435 -6.13 23.74 6.04
CA VAL A 435 -6.20 22.29 6.25
C VAL A 435 -7.02 21.60 5.15
N GLN A 436 -6.87 20.28 5.00
CA GLN A 436 -7.47 19.47 3.94
C GLN A 436 -7.04 19.91 2.53
N ASN A 437 -5.88 20.53 2.43
CA ASN A 437 -5.26 20.92 1.16
C ASN A 437 -3.82 20.42 1.09
N TRP A 438 -3.37 20.25 -0.12
CA TRP A 438 -2.02 19.81 -0.43
C TRP A 438 -1.32 20.74 -1.40
N VAL A 439 -0.01 20.65 -1.41
CA VAL A 439 0.86 21.33 -2.37
C VAL A 439 1.86 20.34 -2.92
N LYS A 440 2.25 20.51 -4.17
CA LYS A 440 3.36 19.78 -4.79
C LYS A 440 4.20 20.70 -5.65
N LEU A 441 5.46 20.32 -5.82
CA LEU A 441 6.41 21.00 -6.69
C LEU A 441 6.78 20.05 -7.83
N ASN A 442 6.59 20.49 -9.08
CA ASN A 442 6.92 19.69 -10.26
C ASN A 442 8.43 19.62 -10.46
N ARG A 443 9.13 18.87 -9.59
CA ARG A 443 10.56 18.60 -9.70
C ARG A 443 10.85 17.17 -9.27
N ARG A 444 11.36 16.33 -10.18
CA ARG A 444 11.50 14.89 -10.00
C ARG A 444 12.95 14.43 -9.87
N TRP A 445 13.92 15.35 -9.79
CA TRP A 445 15.29 15.03 -9.45
C TRP A 445 15.61 15.39 -8.01
N TYR A 446 16.68 14.81 -7.49
CA TYR A 446 17.10 15.05 -6.13
C TYR A 446 17.44 16.53 -5.90
N THR A 447 16.82 17.07 -4.87
CA THR A 447 17.17 18.34 -4.25
C THR A 447 17.02 18.14 -2.75
N LYS A 448 17.97 18.63 -1.96
CA LYS A 448 17.85 18.57 -0.50
C LYS A 448 16.88 19.64 -0.03
N TRP A 449 15.61 19.31 -0.07
CA TRP A 449 14.54 20.20 0.29
C TRP A 449 14.49 20.49 1.78
N THR A 450 14.31 21.76 2.15
CA THR A 450 13.80 22.21 3.43
C THR A 450 12.38 22.72 3.23
N ILE A 451 11.43 22.09 3.92
CA ILE A 451 10.02 22.51 3.97
C ILE A 451 9.87 23.38 5.20
N LYS A 452 9.36 24.59 5.02
CA LYS A 452 9.01 25.48 6.12
C LYS A 452 7.54 25.83 6.05
N ILE A 453 6.88 25.82 7.21
CA ILE A 453 5.47 26.16 7.32
C ILE A 453 5.30 27.19 8.42
N TRP A 454 4.57 28.24 8.11
CA TRP A 454 4.10 29.24 9.07
C TRP A 454 2.59 29.10 9.22
N LYS A 455 2.12 29.12 10.45
CA LYS A 455 0.70 29.15 10.80
C LYS A 455 0.35 30.57 11.17
N ASP A 456 -0.53 31.22 10.39
CA ASP A 456 -0.92 32.61 10.60
C ASP A 456 0.31 33.57 10.77
N GLU A 457 1.33 33.35 9.92
CA GLU A 457 2.64 34.04 9.83
C GLU A 457 3.64 33.70 10.98
N GLU A 458 3.28 32.86 11.96
CA GLU A 458 4.19 32.40 12.98
C GLU A 458 4.86 31.06 12.55
N PRO A 459 6.16 30.86 12.81
CA PRO A 459 6.85 29.60 12.50
C PRO A 459 6.15 28.41 13.16
N TYR A 460 5.81 27.38 12.36
CA TYR A 460 5.02 26.25 12.83
C TYR A 460 5.70 24.91 12.65
N TYR A 461 6.33 24.68 11.49
CA TYR A 461 6.96 23.40 11.18
C TYR A 461 8.16 23.60 10.26
N GLU A 462 9.22 22.83 10.49
CA GLU A 462 10.38 22.78 9.60
C GLU A 462 10.84 21.33 9.46
N TYR A 463 11.08 20.91 8.22
CA TYR A 463 11.60 19.59 7.90
C TYR A 463 12.64 19.70 6.78
N THR A 464 13.84 19.19 7.01
CA THR A 464 14.85 19.06 5.96
C THR A 464 14.96 17.60 5.54
N LEU A 465 14.91 17.36 4.23
CA LEU A 465 14.99 16.02 3.65
C LEU A 465 16.26 15.31 4.08
N ASP A 466 16.10 14.18 4.77
CA ASP A 466 17.16 13.27 5.17
C ASP A 466 16.74 11.83 4.88
N TYR A 467 17.53 11.16 4.05
CA TYR A 467 17.33 9.76 3.68
C TYR A 467 18.03 8.76 4.60
N THR A 468 18.76 9.20 5.61
CA THR A 468 19.51 8.31 6.52
C THR A 468 18.60 7.23 7.09
N GLY A 469 18.92 5.95 6.82
CA GLY A 469 18.12 4.79 7.25
C GLY A 469 16.75 4.66 6.62
N LYS A 470 16.39 5.49 5.63
CA LYS A 470 15.10 5.44 4.92
C LYS A 470 15.20 4.61 3.64
N ARG A 471 14.06 4.16 3.15
CA ARG A 471 13.95 3.46 1.87
C ARG A 471 13.73 4.45 0.73
N VAL A 472 14.53 4.34 -0.31
CA VAL A 472 14.44 5.16 -1.54
C VAL A 472 14.38 4.24 -2.75
N TYR A 473 13.43 4.49 -3.65
CA TYR A 473 13.27 3.72 -4.86
C TYR A 473 13.86 4.45 -6.07
N ILE A 474 14.72 3.78 -6.83
CA ILE A 474 15.30 4.29 -8.07
C ILE A 474 14.87 3.38 -9.22
N ALA A 475 14.08 3.92 -10.14
CA ALA A 475 13.61 3.21 -11.32
C ALA A 475 14.39 3.63 -12.58
N PHE A 476 14.71 2.68 -13.46
CA PHE A 476 15.25 2.98 -14.78
C PHE A 476 14.13 2.94 -15.82
N ASP A 477 13.91 4.06 -16.49
CA ASP A 477 12.86 4.21 -17.49
C ASP A 477 13.27 3.70 -18.88
N SER A 478 14.51 3.28 -19.04
CA SER A 478 15.04 2.74 -20.30
C SER A 478 15.15 1.21 -20.27
N LYS A 479 14.78 0.58 -21.40
CA LYS A 479 15.01 -0.85 -21.67
C LYS A 479 16.38 -1.11 -22.33
N SER A 480 17.09 -0.06 -22.70
CA SER A 480 18.38 -0.13 -23.37
C SER A 480 19.44 -0.77 -22.49
N LEU A 481 20.27 -1.61 -23.09
CA LEU A 481 21.40 -2.24 -22.39
C LEU A 481 22.45 -1.20 -21.99
N GLY A 482 22.75 -0.25 -22.89
CA GLY A 482 23.76 0.77 -22.67
C GLY A 482 23.41 1.69 -21.50
N ASP A 483 22.18 2.22 -21.50
CA ASP A 483 21.69 3.10 -20.45
C ASP A 483 21.71 2.41 -19.08
N THR A 484 21.24 1.16 -19.05
CA THR A 484 21.22 0.40 -17.79
C THR A 484 22.62 0.17 -17.23
N ILE A 485 23.61 -0.14 -18.09
CA ILE A 485 25.02 -0.31 -17.71
C ILE A 485 25.62 1.03 -17.24
N ALA A 486 25.33 2.10 -17.97
CA ALA A 486 25.86 3.43 -17.68
C ALA A 486 25.38 3.98 -16.33
N TRP A 487 24.12 3.77 -15.99
CA TRP A 487 23.48 4.38 -14.82
C TRP A 487 23.62 3.59 -13.52
N MET A 488 23.82 2.26 -13.59
CA MET A 488 23.83 1.39 -12.41
C MET A 488 24.85 1.77 -11.33
N PRO A 489 26.08 2.22 -11.63
CA PRO A 489 27.03 2.59 -10.58
C PRO A 489 26.52 3.65 -9.62
N TYR A 490 25.74 4.61 -10.13
CA TYR A 490 25.26 5.76 -9.36
C TYR A 490 24.15 5.44 -8.38
N VAL A 491 23.48 4.29 -8.54
CA VAL A 491 22.56 3.75 -7.52
C VAL A 491 23.31 3.45 -6.22
N LEU A 492 24.51 2.85 -6.33
CA LEU A 492 25.34 2.58 -5.16
C LEU A 492 25.95 3.86 -4.57
N GLU A 493 26.35 4.81 -5.41
CA GLU A 493 26.88 6.10 -4.94
C GLU A 493 25.81 6.92 -4.21
N PHE A 494 24.55 6.90 -4.71
CA PHE A 494 23.43 7.49 -4.01
C PHE A 494 23.20 6.86 -2.63
N LYS A 495 23.22 5.52 -2.56
CA LYS A 495 23.13 4.81 -1.28
C LYS A 495 24.21 5.24 -0.30
N LYS A 496 25.47 5.33 -0.76
CA LYS A 496 26.62 5.74 0.07
C LYS A 496 26.46 7.19 0.56
N LYS A 497 26.14 8.11 -0.36
CA LYS A 497 25.98 9.55 -0.06
C LYS A 497 24.91 9.78 1.01
N HIS A 498 23.80 9.07 0.93
CA HIS A 498 22.63 9.30 1.78
C HIS A 498 22.48 8.31 2.94
N ASN A 499 23.37 7.31 3.05
CA ASN A 499 23.29 6.24 4.05
C ASN A 499 21.87 5.65 4.16
N CYS A 500 21.25 5.34 3.01
CA CYS A 500 19.85 4.93 2.88
C CYS A 500 19.73 3.47 2.40
N HIS A 501 18.53 2.92 2.45
CA HIS A 501 18.19 1.64 1.84
C HIS A 501 17.66 1.88 0.43
N VAL A 502 18.42 1.49 -0.58
CA VAL A 502 18.05 1.68 -1.97
C VAL A 502 17.37 0.43 -2.52
N ILE A 503 16.20 0.64 -3.12
CA ILE A 503 15.49 -0.32 -3.95
C ILE A 503 15.70 0.12 -5.40
N VAL A 504 16.08 -0.78 -6.29
CA VAL A 504 16.24 -0.48 -7.70
C VAL A 504 15.38 -1.39 -8.56
N SER A 505 14.86 -0.84 -9.65
CA SER A 505 14.18 -1.61 -10.69
C SER A 505 14.78 -1.26 -12.05
N THR A 506 15.28 -2.27 -12.75
CA THR A 506 15.75 -2.16 -14.13
C THR A 506 15.16 -3.29 -14.97
N PHE A 507 15.09 -3.10 -16.30
CA PHE A 507 14.73 -4.19 -17.21
C PHE A 507 15.86 -5.23 -17.40
N LYS A 508 16.97 -5.08 -16.66
CA LYS A 508 18.15 -5.94 -16.74
C LYS A 508 18.71 -6.32 -15.36
N ASN A 509 17.85 -6.48 -14.36
CA ASN A 509 18.22 -6.82 -12.99
C ASN A 509 19.18 -8.00 -12.90
N PHE A 510 19.05 -8.99 -13.80
CA PHE A 510 19.88 -10.19 -13.85
C PHE A 510 21.38 -9.89 -14.08
N LEU A 511 21.74 -8.74 -14.66
CA LEU A 511 23.15 -8.34 -14.81
C LEU A 511 23.79 -7.86 -13.51
N PHE A 512 23.00 -7.53 -12.48
CA PHE A 512 23.48 -6.77 -11.32
C PHE A 512 23.18 -7.39 -9.97
N LYS A 513 22.04 -8.06 -9.83
CA LYS A 513 21.50 -8.50 -8.52
C LYS A 513 22.49 -9.33 -7.71
N ASP A 514 23.28 -10.17 -8.36
CA ASP A 514 24.24 -11.08 -7.70
C ASP A 514 25.56 -10.40 -7.34
N VAL A 515 25.83 -9.22 -7.86
CA VAL A 515 27.09 -8.48 -7.66
C VAL A 515 26.90 -7.13 -6.94
N TYR A 516 25.67 -6.78 -6.60
CA TYR A 516 25.31 -5.64 -5.76
C TYR A 516 24.47 -6.09 -4.55
N PRO A 517 25.01 -6.91 -3.62
CA PRO A 517 24.27 -7.40 -2.47
C PRO A 517 23.79 -6.29 -1.53
N GLU A 518 24.35 -5.08 -1.66
CA GLU A 518 23.99 -3.90 -0.90
C GLU A 518 22.68 -3.26 -1.36
N ILE A 519 22.15 -3.63 -2.53
CA ILE A 519 21.00 -3.05 -3.19
C ILE A 519 19.84 -4.07 -3.22
N GLU A 520 18.64 -3.64 -2.90
CA GLU A 520 17.42 -4.43 -3.07
C GLU A 520 16.94 -4.31 -4.52
N PHE A 521 16.78 -5.43 -5.24
CA PHE A 521 16.27 -5.45 -6.61
C PHE A 521 14.83 -5.92 -6.66
N ILE A 522 13.97 -5.18 -7.36
CA ILE A 522 12.60 -5.57 -7.66
C ILE A 522 12.35 -5.52 -9.17
N GLU A 523 11.38 -6.30 -9.64
CA GLU A 523 11.03 -6.30 -11.06
C GLU A 523 10.23 -5.04 -11.45
N PRO A 524 10.33 -4.56 -12.71
CA PRO A 524 9.52 -3.45 -13.19
C PRO A 524 8.02 -3.70 -12.99
N GLY A 525 7.33 -2.72 -12.39
CA GLY A 525 5.91 -2.82 -12.05
C GLY A 525 5.62 -3.46 -10.69
N GLN A 526 6.62 -3.98 -10.00
CA GLN A 526 6.47 -4.48 -8.63
C GLN A 526 6.40 -3.32 -7.64
N LYS A 527 5.52 -3.45 -6.65
CA LYS A 527 5.30 -2.44 -5.62
C LYS A 527 6.45 -2.42 -4.61
N ALA A 528 6.91 -1.22 -4.27
CA ALA A 528 7.84 -0.98 -3.16
C ALA A 528 7.10 -0.24 -2.03
N ASP A 529 7.05 -0.83 -0.83
CA ASP A 529 6.39 -0.24 0.33
C ASP A 529 7.35 0.53 1.24
N GLY A 530 6.83 1.53 1.96
CA GLY A 530 7.58 2.29 2.98
C GLY A 530 8.69 3.17 2.41
N ILE A 531 8.59 3.61 1.17
CA ILE A 531 9.56 4.51 0.55
C ILE A 531 9.30 5.97 0.94
N LEU A 532 10.35 6.71 1.27
CA LEU A 532 10.29 8.15 1.51
C LEU A 532 10.50 8.96 0.23
N GLY A 533 11.28 8.45 -0.72
CA GLY A 533 11.55 9.10 -1.98
C GLY A 533 11.64 8.14 -3.15
N MET A 534 11.39 8.66 -4.36
CA MET A 534 11.51 7.91 -5.60
C MET A 534 12.09 8.79 -6.71
N TYR A 535 13.03 8.23 -7.47
CA TYR A 535 13.63 8.86 -8.64
C TYR A 535 13.54 7.95 -9.85
N SER A 536 13.28 8.53 -11.02
CA SER A 536 13.37 7.83 -12.30
C SER A 536 14.55 8.35 -13.09
N ILE A 537 15.43 7.47 -13.54
CA ILE A 537 16.51 7.79 -14.45
C ILE A 537 16.07 7.43 -15.86
N GLY A 538 16.12 8.37 -16.77
CA GLY A 538 15.64 8.18 -18.15
C GLY A 538 15.91 9.36 -19.06
N TRP A 539 15.36 9.29 -20.26
CA TRP A 539 15.43 10.31 -21.31
C TRP A 539 14.11 11.09 -21.33
N PHE A 540 14.05 12.25 -20.68
CA PHE A 540 12.76 12.92 -20.48
C PHE A 540 12.56 14.14 -21.35
N TYR A 541 13.61 14.87 -21.75
CA TYR A 541 13.51 16.14 -22.44
C TYR A 541 12.53 17.11 -21.73
N ASN A 542 12.56 17.14 -20.42
CA ASN A 542 11.59 17.84 -19.58
C ASN A 542 12.27 18.37 -18.31
N ALA A 543 12.27 19.70 -18.17
CA ALA A 543 12.90 20.38 -17.03
C ALA A 543 12.28 20.04 -15.65
N ASP A 544 11.06 19.49 -15.59
CA ASP A 544 10.48 19.00 -14.33
C ASP A 544 11.03 17.63 -13.92
N LYS A 545 11.64 16.89 -14.85
CA LYS A 545 12.11 15.53 -14.62
C LYS A 545 13.64 15.39 -14.58
N GLU A 546 14.35 16.35 -15.17
CA GLU A 546 15.81 16.36 -15.24
C GLU A 546 16.34 17.80 -15.15
N PRO A 547 17.43 18.05 -14.40
CA PRO A 547 17.96 19.41 -14.21
C PRO A 547 18.71 19.96 -15.43
N ALA A 548 19.18 19.09 -16.31
CA ALA A 548 19.78 19.42 -17.59
C ALA A 548 19.21 18.50 -18.65
N LEU A 549 19.03 19.00 -19.88
CA LEU A 549 18.52 18.17 -20.98
C LEU A 549 19.43 16.96 -21.18
N CYS A 550 18.86 15.77 -21.18
CA CYS A 550 19.56 14.50 -21.21
C CYS A 550 20.51 14.34 -22.39
N ASN A 551 20.25 15.00 -23.52
CA ASN A 551 21.10 14.98 -24.69
C ASN A 551 22.26 16.00 -24.66
N THR A 552 22.28 16.92 -23.70
CA THR A 552 23.37 17.93 -23.57
C THR A 552 24.43 17.54 -22.55
N VAL A 553 24.31 16.38 -21.95
CA VAL A 553 25.22 15.86 -20.93
C VAL A 553 25.69 14.45 -21.31
N LYS A 554 26.73 13.97 -20.67
CA LYS A 554 27.19 12.59 -20.82
C LYS A 554 26.14 11.60 -20.40
N LEU A 555 26.11 10.40 -20.99
CA LEU A 555 25.12 9.38 -20.65
C LEU A 555 25.12 9.07 -19.14
N GLN A 556 26.26 8.95 -18.53
CA GLN A 556 26.38 8.71 -17.08
C GLN A 556 26.03 9.94 -16.25
N GLU A 557 26.35 11.13 -16.74
CA GLU A 557 26.06 12.39 -16.05
C GLU A 557 24.55 12.65 -15.95
N ALA A 558 23.75 12.17 -16.89
CA ALA A 558 22.29 12.22 -16.77
C ALA A 558 21.79 11.55 -15.48
N ALA A 559 22.38 10.43 -15.07
CA ALA A 559 22.04 9.77 -13.82
C ALA A 559 22.49 10.57 -12.59
N THR A 560 23.71 11.11 -12.61
CA THR A 560 24.22 11.93 -11.49
C THR A 560 23.39 13.20 -11.30
N ASN A 561 23.00 13.84 -12.39
CA ASN A 561 22.15 15.03 -12.36
C ASN A 561 20.79 14.76 -11.71
N ILE A 562 20.14 13.66 -12.09
CA ILE A 562 18.85 13.27 -11.50
C ILE A 562 19.00 12.89 -10.03
N LEU A 563 20.08 12.21 -9.66
CA LEU A 563 20.32 11.74 -8.30
C LEU A 563 21.03 12.77 -7.40
N GLY A 564 21.39 13.96 -7.94
CA GLY A 564 22.09 15.00 -7.19
C GLY A 564 23.48 14.58 -6.74
N LEU A 565 24.20 13.84 -7.59
CA LEU A 565 25.56 13.36 -7.36
C LEU A 565 26.56 14.17 -8.18
N ASP A 566 27.79 14.28 -7.69
CA ASP A 566 28.88 14.79 -8.50
C ASP A 566 29.25 13.75 -9.56
N TYR A 567 29.48 14.23 -10.79
CA TYR A 567 29.85 13.34 -11.88
C TYR A 567 31.31 12.87 -11.75
N GLN A 568 31.46 11.57 -11.84
CA GLN A 568 32.70 10.87 -12.05
C GLN A 568 32.39 9.64 -12.91
N GLU A 569 33.22 9.37 -13.95
CA GLU A 569 33.03 8.13 -14.72
C GLU A 569 33.22 6.91 -13.82
N LEU A 570 32.20 6.08 -13.75
CA LEU A 570 32.20 4.86 -12.93
C LEU A 570 31.80 3.65 -13.75
N LYS A 571 32.57 2.58 -13.57
CA LYS A 571 32.31 1.30 -14.21
C LYS A 571 31.42 0.43 -13.32
N PRO A 572 30.33 -0.17 -13.86
CA PRO A 572 29.48 -1.08 -13.07
C PRO A 572 30.18 -2.43 -12.82
N ARG A 573 29.77 -3.08 -11.75
CA ARG A 573 29.99 -4.53 -11.58
C ARG A 573 28.93 -5.27 -12.42
N ILE A 574 29.34 -6.33 -13.13
CA ILE A 574 28.46 -7.16 -13.95
C ILE A 574 28.50 -8.58 -13.41
N ALA A 575 27.33 -9.19 -13.23
CA ALA A 575 27.18 -10.60 -12.88
C ALA A 575 27.59 -11.46 -14.08
N PHE A 576 28.86 -11.91 -14.09
CA PHE A 576 29.40 -12.67 -15.19
C PHE A 576 30.50 -13.62 -14.69
N THR A 577 30.39 -14.89 -15.08
CA THR A 577 31.42 -15.90 -14.88
C THR A 577 31.97 -16.33 -16.24
N PRO A 578 33.23 -16.10 -16.56
CA PRO A 578 33.78 -16.50 -17.84
C PRO A 578 33.72 -18.01 -18.06
N GLY A 579 33.20 -18.40 -19.21
CA GLY A 579 33.28 -19.75 -19.73
C GLY A 579 34.62 -20.00 -20.50
N ASN A 580 34.65 -21.03 -21.34
CA ASN A 580 35.78 -21.34 -22.16
C ASN A 580 35.97 -20.35 -23.34
N ASN A 581 37.19 -20.13 -23.76
CA ASN A 581 37.48 -19.46 -25.02
C ASN A 581 37.19 -20.40 -26.21
N LEU A 582 36.13 -20.07 -26.98
CA LEU A 582 35.66 -20.94 -28.08
C LEU A 582 36.35 -20.72 -29.41
N TYR A 583 37.04 -19.56 -29.59
CA TYR A 583 37.50 -19.10 -30.89
C TYR A 583 39.04 -18.96 -30.98
N GLY A 584 39.79 -19.10 -29.89
CA GLY A 584 41.21 -18.95 -29.82
C GLY A 584 41.71 -17.49 -29.86
N LYS A 585 42.44 -17.08 -30.88
CA LYS A 585 42.93 -15.70 -31.05
C LYS A 585 41.97 -14.92 -31.96
N TYR A 586 41.16 -14.02 -31.39
CA TYR A 586 40.13 -13.30 -32.15
C TYR A 586 39.87 -11.86 -31.63
N VAL A 587 39.17 -11.11 -32.46
CA VAL A 587 38.61 -9.78 -32.18
C VAL A 587 37.08 -9.85 -32.32
N THR A 588 36.37 -9.16 -31.46
CA THR A 588 34.92 -9.02 -31.59
C THR A 588 34.53 -7.71 -32.27
N ILE A 589 33.55 -7.79 -33.15
CA ILE A 589 32.93 -6.60 -33.75
C ILE A 589 31.43 -6.57 -33.46
N ALA A 590 30.85 -5.36 -33.41
CA ALA A 590 29.42 -5.14 -33.33
C ALA A 590 29.01 -4.09 -34.35
N THR A 591 28.42 -4.55 -35.44
CA THR A 591 28.15 -3.75 -36.64
C THR A 591 26.82 -3.06 -36.68
N ASN A 592 25.93 -3.40 -35.71
CA ASN A 592 24.51 -2.94 -35.66
C ASN A 592 24.21 -2.19 -34.36
N SER A 593 23.21 -1.34 -34.43
CA SER A 593 22.65 -0.59 -33.31
C SER A 593 21.13 -0.50 -33.47
N THR A 594 20.44 0.09 -32.49
CA THR A 594 18.98 0.27 -32.48
C THR A 594 18.46 1.33 -33.45
N ALA A 595 19.35 2.10 -34.10
CA ALA A 595 18.98 3.13 -35.08
C ALA A 595 19.94 3.10 -36.26
N GLY A 596 19.39 3.16 -37.48
CA GLY A 596 20.16 3.13 -38.73
C GLY A 596 21.16 4.27 -38.88
N CYS A 597 20.81 5.43 -38.30
CA CYS A 597 21.70 6.62 -38.30
C CYS A 597 23.04 6.41 -37.55
N LYS A 598 23.19 5.32 -36.81
CA LYS A 598 24.46 4.96 -36.12
C LYS A 598 25.31 4.01 -36.93
N PHE A 599 24.83 3.45 -38.05
CA PHE A 599 25.55 2.42 -38.81
C PHE A 599 26.67 2.99 -39.59
N TRP A 600 27.82 2.31 -39.51
CA TRP A 600 28.93 2.58 -40.39
C TRP A 600 28.79 1.82 -41.71
N THR A 601 29.62 2.16 -42.71
CA THR A 601 29.52 1.59 -44.05
C THR A 601 29.94 0.12 -44.08
N LYS A 602 29.30 -0.67 -44.96
CA LYS A 602 29.66 -2.09 -45.15
C LYS A 602 31.08 -2.24 -45.64
N GLU A 603 31.49 -1.37 -46.56
CA GLU A 603 32.82 -1.33 -47.15
C GLU A 603 33.89 -1.04 -46.07
N GLY A 604 33.59 -0.10 -45.18
CA GLY A 604 34.47 0.21 -44.07
C GLY A 604 34.68 -0.97 -43.11
N TRP A 605 33.56 -1.66 -42.76
CA TRP A 605 33.66 -2.87 -41.96
C TRP A 605 34.45 -3.96 -42.63
N GLN A 606 34.25 -4.22 -43.97
CA GLN A 606 34.95 -5.25 -44.69
C GLN A 606 36.49 -4.98 -44.71
N LEU A 607 36.90 -3.74 -44.96
CA LEU A 607 38.33 -3.38 -44.93
C LEU A 607 39.00 -3.63 -43.57
N VAL A 608 38.28 -3.33 -42.47
CA VAL A 608 38.80 -3.59 -41.12
C VAL A 608 38.87 -5.09 -40.84
N ILE A 609 37.89 -5.86 -41.29
CA ILE A 609 37.84 -7.32 -41.14
C ILE A 609 39.00 -7.96 -41.90
N ASP A 610 39.21 -7.57 -43.15
CA ASP A 610 40.29 -8.08 -44.00
C ASP A 610 41.65 -7.81 -43.36
N PHE A 611 41.87 -6.59 -42.89
CA PHE A 611 43.09 -6.21 -42.16
C PHE A 611 43.32 -7.11 -40.93
N LEU A 612 42.29 -7.35 -40.11
CA LEU A 612 42.39 -8.20 -38.92
C LEU A 612 42.70 -9.66 -39.29
N HIS A 613 42.06 -10.14 -40.35
CA HIS A 613 42.30 -11.47 -40.90
C HIS A 613 43.78 -11.62 -41.37
N GLU A 614 44.30 -10.65 -42.12
CA GLU A 614 45.69 -10.62 -42.51
C GLU A 614 46.67 -10.61 -41.33
N LYS A 615 46.27 -10.04 -40.19
CA LYS A 615 47.03 -10.07 -38.92
C LYS A 615 46.89 -11.37 -38.14
N GLY A 616 46.18 -12.35 -38.69
CA GLY A 616 45.99 -13.67 -38.09
C GLY A 616 44.98 -13.71 -36.95
N TYR A 617 44.03 -12.78 -36.91
CA TYR A 617 42.91 -12.80 -36.00
C TYR A 617 41.66 -13.35 -36.68
N LYS A 618 40.91 -14.21 -36.00
CA LYS A 618 39.53 -14.44 -36.35
C LYS A 618 38.72 -13.18 -36.00
N VAL A 619 37.69 -12.89 -36.78
CA VAL A 619 36.78 -11.79 -36.49
C VAL A 619 35.40 -12.38 -36.18
N ILE A 620 34.87 -12.07 -35.03
CA ILE A 620 33.58 -12.59 -34.54
C ILE A 620 32.60 -11.42 -34.41
N ASN A 621 31.53 -11.45 -35.18
CA ASN A 621 30.43 -10.46 -35.06
C ASN A 621 29.42 -10.91 -34.00
N VAL A 622 29.27 -10.06 -32.98
CA VAL A 622 28.34 -10.30 -31.85
C VAL A 622 27.02 -9.56 -31.97
N SER A 623 26.76 -8.93 -33.12
CA SER A 623 25.45 -8.31 -33.40
C SER A 623 24.34 -9.38 -33.54
N LYS A 624 23.10 -9.05 -33.20
CA LYS A 624 21.96 -9.96 -33.38
C LYS A 624 21.62 -10.18 -34.84
N GLU A 625 21.68 -9.13 -35.63
CA GLU A 625 21.41 -9.16 -37.05
C GLU A 625 22.58 -9.78 -37.79
N LYS A 626 22.27 -10.66 -38.74
CA LYS A 626 23.28 -11.29 -39.57
C LYS A 626 23.75 -10.31 -40.66
N ASN A 627 25.03 -9.95 -40.57
CA ASN A 627 25.71 -9.16 -41.60
C ASN A 627 26.78 -10.06 -42.23
N PRO A 628 26.55 -10.55 -43.45
CA PRO A 628 27.51 -11.40 -44.11
C PRO A 628 28.74 -10.52 -44.55
N PHE A 629 29.87 -10.79 -43.95
CA PHE A 629 31.19 -10.25 -44.33
C PHE A 629 32.13 -11.41 -44.61
N ASP A 630 32.98 -11.25 -45.57
CA ASP A 630 34.03 -12.21 -45.80
C ASP A 630 35.02 -12.23 -44.60
N HIS A 631 35.54 -13.37 -44.27
CA HIS A 631 36.50 -13.58 -43.16
C HIS A 631 35.94 -13.19 -41.78
N CYS A 632 34.60 -13.19 -41.60
CA CYS A 632 33.95 -12.87 -40.33
C CYS A 632 32.96 -13.98 -39.96
N GLU A 633 33.06 -14.49 -38.75
CA GLU A 633 32.12 -15.45 -38.18
C GLU A 633 31.04 -14.69 -37.41
N GLN A 634 29.77 -15.10 -37.58
CA GLN A 634 28.63 -14.58 -36.80
C GLN A 634 28.34 -15.52 -35.63
N ILE A 635 28.18 -14.99 -34.40
CA ILE A 635 27.76 -15.84 -33.31
C ILE A 635 26.35 -16.38 -33.59
N GLU A 636 26.10 -17.67 -33.26
CA GLU A 636 24.80 -18.32 -33.39
C GLU A 636 23.94 -18.03 -32.16
N ASP A 637 24.51 -18.23 -30.97
CA ASP A 637 23.83 -17.93 -29.70
C ASP A 637 24.09 -16.46 -29.34
N THR A 638 23.04 -15.65 -29.52
CA THR A 638 22.99 -14.21 -29.19
C THR A 638 22.47 -13.94 -27.78
N SER A 639 22.42 -14.95 -26.90
CA SER A 639 22.14 -14.73 -25.48
C SER A 639 23.16 -13.75 -24.89
N ILE A 640 22.76 -13.02 -23.87
CA ILE A 640 23.64 -12.01 -23.27
C ILE A 640 24.84 -12.69 -22.60
N GLU A 641 24.63 -13.86 -22.01
CA GLU A 641 25.66 -14.66 -21.35
C GLU A 641 26.73 -15.12 -22.33
N ASN A 642 26.34 -15.67 -23.48
CA ASN A 642 27.29 -16.06 -24.51
C ASN A 642 27.97 -14.85 -25.13
N THR A 643 27.23 -13.76 -25.38
CA THR A 643 27.78 -12.50 -25.88
C THR A 643 28.87 -11.94 -24.93
N MET A 644 28.61 -11.97 -23.60
CA MET A 644 29.61 -11.57 -22.60
C MET A 644 30.81 -12.45 -22.64
N ASN A 645 30.65 -13.78 -22.78
CA ASN A 645 31.75 -14.74 -22.84
C ASN A 645 32.64 -14.48 -24.09
N VAL A 646 32.03 -14.29 -25.26
CA VAL A 646 32.71 -14.00 -26.51
C VAL A 646 33.45 -12.67 -26.44
N ILE A 647 32.82 -11.61 -25.90
CA ILE A 647 33.50 -10.32 -25.70
C ILE A 647 34.64 -10.44 -24.71
N HIS A 648 34.47 -11.15 -23.60
CA HIS A 648 35.46 -11.29 -22.54
C HIS A 648 36.80 -11.89 -23.05
N HIS A 649 36.74 -12.93 -23.86
CA HIS A 649 37.94 -13.62 -24.36
C HIS A 649 38.54 -12.97 -25.59
N SER A 650 37.91 -12.00 -26.22
CA SER A 650 38.45 -11.31 -27.40
C SER A 650 39.65 -10.44 -27.03
N LYS A 651 40.53 -10.18 -28.00
CA LYS A 651 41.67 -9.28 -27.85
C LYS A 651 41.22 -7.84 -27.63
N ILE A 652 40.24 -7.40 -28.42
CA ILE A 652 39.71 -6.04 -28.46
C ILE A 652 38.26 -6.11 -28.99
N PHE A 653 37.45 -5.15 -28.63
CA PHE A 653 36.10 -4.97 -29.13
C PHE A 653 36.03 -3.74 -30.04
N ILE A 654 35.44 -3.87 -31.21
CA ILE A 654 35.21 -2.77 -32.16
C ILE A 654 33.70 -2.65 -32.37
N GLY A 655 33.12 -1.48 -32.15
CA GLY A 655 31.67 -1.29 -32.25
C GLY A 655 31.27 0.15 -32.49
N LEU A 656 29.96 0.34 -32.47
CA LEU A 656 29.30 1.63 -32.61
C LEU A 656 28.92 2.21 -31.22
N SER A 657 28.46 3.46 -31.19
CA SER A 657 27.78 3.99 -29.98
C SER A 657 26.51 3.17 -29.67
N SER A 658 26.66 2.09 -28.94
CA SER A 658 25.58 1.12 -28.70
C SER A 658 25.79 0.38 -27.36
N GLY A 659 24.73 -0.33 -26.92
CA GLY A 659 24.76 -1.10 -25.67
C GLY A 659 25.84 -2.17 -25.59
N LEU A 660 26.28 -2.75 -26.73
CA LEU A 660 27.34 -3.74 -26.74
C LEU A 660 28.73 -3.11 -26.48
N SER A 661 28.96 -1.87 -26.88
CA SER A 661 30.17 -1.11 -26.51
C SER A 661 30.23 -0.84 -25.02
N TRP A 662 29.11 -0.46 -24.41
CA TRP A 662 28.97 -0.30 -22.95
C TRP A 662 29.22 -1.62 -22.22
N LEU A 663 28.67 -2.73 -22.74
CA LEU A 663 28.90 -4.06 -22.18
C LEU A 663 30.39 -4.47 -22.23
N ALA A 664 31.02 -4.25 -23.37
CA ALA A 664 32.43 -4.55 -23.53
C ALA A 664 33.31 -3.74 -22.56
N TRP A 665 33.04 -2.45 -22.41
CA TRP A 665 33.71 -1.60 -21.43
C TRP A 665 33.49 -2.08 -19.99
N ALA A 666 32.26 -2.44 -19.64
CA ALA A 666 31.91 -2.98 -18.30
C ALA A 666 32.65 -4.29 -18.00
N LEU A 667 32.89 -5.13 -19.03
CA LEU A 667 33.71 -6.35 -18.95
C LEU A 667 35.23 -6.10 -18.97
N ASN A 668 35.67 -4.85 -18.83
CA ASN A 668 37.08 -4.44 -18.88
C ASN A 668 37.75 -4.74 -20.22
N LYS A 669 36.97 -4.79 -21.31
CA LYS A 669 37.51 -4.93 -22.64
C LYS A 669 37.91 -3.55 -23.18
N LYS A 670 39.06 -3.49 -23.89
CA LYS A 670 39.42 -2.30 -24.65
C LYS A 670 38.46 -2.14 -25.81
N VAL A 671 37.88 -0.95 -25.97
CA VAL A 671 36.89 -0.62 -26.97
C VAL A 671 37.41 0.35 -27.99
N VAL A 672 37.24 0.02 -29.27
CA VAL A 672 37.34 0.95 -30.39
C VAL A 672 35.94 1.29 -30.81
N MET A 673 35.51 2.55 -30.65
CA MET A 673 34.17 3.02 -30.93
C MET A 673 34.17 3.89 -32.21
N ILE A 674 33.37 3.47 -33.18
CA ILE A 674 33.17 4.20 -34.43
C ILE A 674 31.85 4.97 -34.29
N SER A 675 31.91 6.30 -34.15
CA SER A 675 30.73 7.11 -34.01
C SER A 675 30.95 8.59 -34.24
N ASN A 676 30.05 9.20 -35.01
CA ASN A 676 29.85 10.64 -35.12
C ASN A 676 28.42 11.05 -34.67
N PHE A 677 27.62 10.10 -34.15
CA PHE A 677 26.24 10.34 -33.70
C PHE A 677 26.18 11.18 -32.43
N THR A 678 27.11 10.91 -31.53
CA THR A 678 27.31 11.59 -30.24
C THR A 678 28.61 12.40 -30.27
N ASP A 679 28.71 13.37 -29.35
CA ASP A 679 30.00 14.05 -29.10
C ASP A 679 31.03 13.09 -28.47
N ALA A 680 32.30 13.43 -28.57
CA ALA A 680 33.41 12.54 -28.22
C ALA A 680 33.42 12.06 -26.76
N ASP A 681 32.87 12.85 -25.86
CA ASP A 681 32.82 12.59 -24.41
C ASP A 681 31.46 12.14 -23.88
N HIS A 682 30.51 11.86 -24.77
CA HIS A 682 29.17 11.42 -24.37
C HIS A 682 29.18 10.03 -23.71
N GLU A 683 29.99 9.12 -24.25
CA GLU A 683 30.21 7.80 -23.72
C GLU A 683 31.42 7.77 -22.77
N PHE A 684 31.76 6.58 -22.31
CA PHE A 684 32.93 6.28 -21.49
C PHE A 684 34.24 6.50 -22.24
N GLU A 685 35.36 6.62 -21.52
CA GLU A 685 36.68 6.74 -22.10
C GLU A 685 37.03 5.50 -22.94
N CYS A 686 37.32 5.70 -24.24
CA CYS A 686 37.61 4.64 -25.22
C CYS A 686 38.46 5.16 -26.36
N ILE A 687 38.91 4.26 -27.26
CA ILE A 687 39.54 4.63 -28.53
C ILE A 687 38.44 5.03 -29.50
N ARG A 688 38.17 6.33 -29.58
CA ARG A 688 37.12 6.85 -30.44
C ARG A 688 37.62 7.14 -31.85
N ILE A 689 36.85 6.72 -32.84
CA ILE A 689 37.06 7.00 -34.24
C ILE A 689 35.89 7.83 -34.75
N ASP A 690 36.17 9.06 -35.11
CA ASP A 690 35.21 10.04 -35.58
C ASP A 690 35.78 10.86 -36.76
N ASN A 691 34.95 11.72 -37.33
CA ASN A 691 35.32 12.69 -38.33
C ASN A 691 34.63 14.03 -38.07
N THR A 692 35.30 14.91 -37.37
CA THR A 692 34.77 16.24 -37.01
C THR A 692 34.82 17.27 -38.18
N ASN A 693 35.32 16.90 -39.33
CA ASN A 693 35.32 17.76 -40.52
C ASN A 693 33.97 17.78 -41.28
N VAL A 694 33.05 16.96 -40.88
CA VAL A 694 31.66 16.89 -41.39
C VAL A 694 30.68 17.10 -40.27
N CYS A 695 29.36 17.12 -40.56
CA CYS A 695 28.37 17.21 -39.49
C CYS A 695 28.52 16.04 -38.51
N HIS A 696 28.43 16.32 -37.22
CA HIS A 696 28.58 15.33 -36.16
C HIS A 696 27.85 15.76 -34.90
N GLY A 697 27.71 14.85 -33.92
CA GLY A 697 27.18 15.15 -32.60
C GLY A 697 25.70 15.54 -32.60
N CYS A 698 24.90 15.13 -33.59
CA CYS A 698 23.47 15.52 -33.65
C CYS A 698 22.67 15.11 -32.42
N TRP A 699 23.04 14.04 -31.76
CA TRP A 699 22.44 13.64 -30.49
C TRP A 699 22.61 14.72 -29.41
N ASN A 700 23.79 15.31 -29.31
CA ASN A 700 24.13 16.24 -28.22
C ASN A 700 23.73 17.69 -28.50
N LYS A 701 23.12 17.98 -29.65
CA LYS A 701 22.64 19.31 -29.98
C LYS A 701 21.27 19.57 -29.32
N PRO A 702 21.13 20.62 -28.48
CA PRO A 702 19.91 20.89 -27.72
C PRO A 702 18.67 21.17 -28.59
N GLU A 703 18.89 21.67 -29.80
CA GLU A 703 17.82 21.93 -30.78
C GLU A 703 17.24 20.68 -31.42
N PHE A 704 17.91 19.53 -31.31
CA PHE A 704 17.44 18.27 -31.85
C PHE A 704 16.95 17.33 -30.76
N ARG A 705 15.76 16.80 -30.97
CA ARG A 705 15.23 15.71 -30.15
C ARG A 705 15.30 14.42 -30.93
N PHE A 706 16.00 13.42 -30.39
CA PHE A 706 16.07 12.10 -31.00
C PHE A 706 14.69 11.43 -31.01
N ASP A 707 14.31 10.95 -32.17
CA ASP A 707 13.10 10.12 -32.33
C ASP A 707 13.53 8.65 -32.55
N PRO A 708 13.32 7.76 -31.56
CA PRO A 708 13.65 6.34 -31.71
C PRO A 708 12.74 5.61 -32.70
N GLY A 709 11.62 6.21 -33.11
CA GLY A 709 10.73 5.70 -34.15
C GLY A 709 11.17 6.04 -35.57
N ASP A 710 12.07 7.01 -35.70
CA ASP A 710 12.60 7.42 -36.99
C ASP A 710 13.93 6.68 -37.29
N TRP A 711 13.85 5.57 -38.02
CA TRP A 711 15.02 4.80 -38.44
C TRP A 711 16.03 5.62 -39.24
N ASP A 712 15.55 6.57 -40.03
CA ASP A 712 16.32 7.44 -40.90
C ASP A 712 16.65 8.80 -40.28
N TRP A 713 16.64 8.89 -38.96
CA TRP A 713 16.88 10.11 -38.23
C TRP A 713 18.22 10.75 -38.61
N CYS A 714 18.14 11.91 -39.21
CA CYS A 714 19.27 12.76 -39.61
C CYS A 714 18.76 14.20 -39.65
N PRO A 715 18.71 14.91 -38.51
CA PRO A 715 17.95 16.14 -38.36
C PRO A 715 18.41 17.27 -39.29
N GLU A 716 19.73 17.33 -39.62
CA GLU A 716 20.26 18.34 -40.50
C GLU A 716 20.14 18.01 -42.01
N HIS A 717 20.27 16.73 -42.38
CA HIS A 717 20.45 16.35 -43.80
C HIS A 717 19.48 15.24 -44.27
N LYS A 718 18.40 14.94 -43.54
CA LYS A 718 17.47 13.91 -43.93
C LYS A 718 16.89 14.18 -45.33
N GLY A 719 16.92 13.17 -46.19
CA GLY A 719 16.40 13.26 -47.57
C GLY A 719 17.30 14.02 -48.54
N THR A 720 18.56 14.34 -48.19
CA THR A 720 19.55 14.94 -49.04
C THR A 720 20.68 13.97 -49.34
N ASP A 721 21.55 14.30 -50.30
CA ASP A 721 22.78 13.51 -50.64
C ASP A 721 23.74 13.42 -49.45
N ARG A 722 23.65 14.34 -48.52
CA ARG A 722 24.47 14.40 -47.29
C ARG A 722 23.90 13.57 -46.15
N GLN A 723 22.74 12.92 -46.32
CA GLN A 723 22.18 12.11 -45.24
C GLN A 723 23.17 11.07 -44.76
N TRP A 724 23.44 11.11 -43.42
CA TRP A 724 24.40 10.27 -42.71
C TRP A 724 25.89 10.44 -43.20
N GLU A 725 26.23 11.56 -43.78
CA GLU A 725 27.63 11.81 -44.20
C GLU A 725 28.59 11.65 -43.02
N CYS A 726 28.18 11.98 -41.81
CA CYS A 726 28.94 11.82 -40.59
C CYS A 726 29.57 10.43 -40.44
N HIS A 727 28.78 9.37 -40.66
CA HIS A 727 29.29 7.99 -40.59
C HIS A 727 29.92 7.51 -41.91
N LYS A 728 29.36 7.93 -43.04
CA LYS A 728 29.87 7.58 -44.36
C LYS A 728 31.27 8.11 -44.60
N LYS A 729 31.68 9.21 -43.94
CA LYS A 729 32.96 9.87 -44.09
C LYS A 729 33.99 9.49 -43.04
N ILE A 730 33.71 8.56 -42.15
CA ILE A 730 34.70 7.93 -41.29
C ILE A 730 35.51 6.96 -42.16
N ASP A 731 36.82 7.20 -42.29
CA ASP A 731 37.69 6.38 -43.12
C ASP A 731 38.17 5.13 -42.37
N ALA A 732 38.14 3.97 -43.05
CA ALA A 732 38.60 2.71 -42.48
C ALA A 732 40.06 2.72 -42.06
N SER A 733 40.90 3.53 -42.71
CA SER A 733 42.29 3.69 -42.34
C SER A 733 42.50 4.24 -40.93
N GLN A 734 41.60 5.08 -40.44
CA GLN A 734 41.61 5.58 -39.05
C GLN A 734 41.40 4.44 -38.05
N VAL A 735 40.47 3.55 -38.33
CA VAL A 735 40.24 2.35 -37.51
C VAL A 735 41.44 1.42 -37.55
N VAL A 736 41.99 1.14 -38.73
CA VAL A 736 43.17 0.31 -38.91
C VAL A 736 44.36 0.90 -38.16
N PHE A 737 44.61 2.21 -38.29
CA PHE A 737 45.70 2.89 -37.60
C PHE A 737 45.58 2.77 -36.07
N ALA A 738 44.37 2.96 -35.54
CA ALA A 738 44.10 2.77 -34.11
C ALA A 738 44.38 1.33 -33.66
N LEU A 739 44.01 0.35 -34.47
CA LEU A 739 44.24 -1.06 -34.16
C LEU A 739 45.69 -1.47 -34.15
N LEU A 740 46.56 -0.90 -35.03
CA LEU A 740 48.00 -1.22 -35.10
C LEU A 740 48.71 -1.07 -33.76
N ASN A 741 48.25 -0.20 -32.89
CA ASN A 741 48.85 0.03 -31.58
C ASN A 741 48.27 -0.89 -30.48
N HIS A 742 47.29 -1.76 -30.79
CA HIS A 742 46.52 -2.48 -29.77
C HIS A 742 46.31 -3.98 -30.04
N ILE A 743 46.69 -4.49 -31.24
CA ILE A 743 46.58 -5.90 -31.65
C ILE A 743 47.92 -6.61 -31.79
#